data_af511424994b39556ffcc00c549bcde0
#
_entry.id   af511424994b39556ffcc00c549bcde0
#
_cell.length_a   1.000
_cell.length_b   1.000
_cell.length_c   1.000
_cell.angle_alpha   90.00
_cell.angle_beta   90.00
_cell.angle_gamma   90.00
#
_symmetry.space_group_name_H-M   'P 1'
#
loop_
_entity.id
_entity.type
_entity.pdbx_description
1 polymer ?
#
loop_
_entity_poly.entity_id
_entity_poly.type
_entity_poly.pdbx_seq_one_letter_code
_entity_poly.pdbx_strand_id
1 'polypeptide(L)'
;METIKKDGFNLVRQTDGPDLGYSPTSGVKIIEVDGKAFKSFDGSDTLLPYEDWRLPMEERAADLASRLSVDEIAGLMLYSIQNKLPMPNDTYGGKPFAESGMKAYDLSDAQIKFLTDDNLRHVLVSTVESPETAARWNNKVQALIEGRTHGIPANNSSDPRHSAFADAEFSPGSDGSISLWSNMLGLAATFSPETVEEFGRIAREEYRALGLATALSPQADLGTDPRWYRYSSTFGPEPRLVTDLTHAYADGFQTDPTAGGWGNGSVNAMVKHWPGGGSGEGGRDAHYGNGKFAVYPGGCYEQHKIPFLEGAFKLTGGTEKASAVMPYYTISYNQTDENVGNGFNREIISRQLREEAGYDGVVCTDWIITGDEKHPGIHSGKPWGVETMSVAERHYKALMAGVDQFGGNNEKGPVIEAYEMGVKEHGEEWMRARFERSARRLLLNIFRTGLFENPYVDVERTKKVVGNPEFMRRGYEQQLKSVVMIKNHANLLPQKERKRVYIPQRRAPEGPTYWRNITPERIYDPVPEHVLEKYYDKAACADNADFAVVFIESPHSLWMGYDMKEGYIPISLQYADYTAYTAREHSIAGGDPFEDSTNRSYRGKTAHTINACDLTLLQRVRKEMGNKPVVVVLMMSNPTVMREIEPLADAILVGFDVQAQVYMDLISGRREPSALLPVQLPESMEAVEEHCEDRPRDIRCYRDADGNVYDFAFGLNWSGVINDKRVKRYK
;
A
#
# COMPACT_ATOMS: atom_id res chain seq x y z
N MET A 1 -8.97 1.62 41.46
CA MET A 1 -9.46 2.38 40.29
C MET A 1 -9.02 3.84 40.41
N GLU A 2 -8.39 4.39 39.35
CA GLU A 2 -7.91 5.79 39.31
C GLU A 2 -8.34 6.42 37.99
N THR A 3 -8.86 7.66 38.04
CA THR A 3 -9.21 8.42 36.82
C THR A 3 -8.17 9.49 36.57
N ILE A 4 -7.50 9.42 35.44
CA ILE A 4 -6.46 10.35 34.99
C ILE A 4 -7.02 11.23 33.87
N LYS A 5 -6.98 12.53 34.05
CA LYS A 5 -7.35 13.50 33.00
C LYS A 5 -6.24 13.61 31.97
N LYS A 6 -6.58 13.48 30.69
CA LYS A 6 -5.73 13.65 29.52
C LYS A 6 -6.24 14.80 28.66
N ASP A 7 -5.49 15.17 27.64
CA ASP A 7 -5.91 16.20 26.67
C ASP A 7 -7.05 15.65 25.78
N GLY A 8 -8.27 16.11 26.07
CA GLY A 8 -9.49 15.75 25.34
C GLY A 8 -10.22 14.49 25.82
N PHE A 9 -9.70 13.72 26.79
CA PHE A 9 -10.36 12.53 27.33
C PHE A 9 -9.95 12.22 28.77
N ASN A 10 -10.69 11.34 29.42
CA ASN A 10 -10.34 10.74 30.70
C ASN A 10 -9.89 9.29 30.50
N LEU A 11 -8.94 8.82 31.31
CA LEU A 11 -8.45 7.44 31.34
C LEU A 11 -8.71 6.86 32.73
N VAL A 12 -9.52 5.80 32.78
CA VAL A 12 -9.72 5.02 34.00
C VAL A 12 -8.74 3.85 34.01
N ARG A 13 -7.82 3.85 34.97
CA ARG A 13 -6.92 2.72 35.22
C ARG A 13 -7.48 1.79 36.27
N GLN A 14 -7.34 0.50 36.03
CA GLN A 14 -7.73 -0.56 36.95
C GLN A 14 -6.68 -1.69 36.96
N THR A 15 -6.60 -2.45 38.09
CA THR A 15 -5.55 -3.46 38.30
C THR A 15 -5.80 -4.69 37.44
N ASP A 16 -7.05 -5.16 37.37
CA ASP A 16 -7.45 -6.42 36.75
C ASP A 16 -8.42 -6.17 35.58
N GLY A 17 -7.98 -5.43 34.58
CA GLY A 17 -8.78 -5.12 33.38
C GLY A 17 -8.10 -4.10 32.48
N PRO A 18 -8.68 -3.82 31.32
CA PRO A 18 -8.14 -2.82 30.40
C PRO A 18 -8.28 -1.41 30.96
N ASP A 19 -7.39 -0.51 30.53
CA ASP A 19 -7.57 0.92 30.70
C ASP A 19 -8.77 1.39 29.86
N LEU A 20 -9.69 2.17 30.45
CA LEU A 20 -10.87 2.67 29.76
C LEU A 20 -10.74 4.16 29.44
N GLY A 21 -10.71 4.49 28.14
CA GLY A 21 -10.72 5.86 27.67
C GLY A 21 -12.13 6.35 27.35
N TYR A 22 -12.51 7.56 27.78
CA TYR A 22 -13.79 8.15 27.43
C TYR A 22 -13.73 9.68 27.38
N SER A 23 -14.57 10.29 26.56
CA SER A 23 -14.74 11.74 26.52
C SER A 23 -15.63 12.21 27.69
N PRO A 24 -15.24 13.25 28.44
CA PRO A 24 -16.08 13.79 29.50
C PRO A 24 -17.39 14.43 28.99
N THR A 25 -17.50 14.64 27.66
CA THR A 25 -18.67 15.26 27.00
C THR A 25 -19.53 14.27 26.22
N SER A 26 -19.14 12.99 26.14
CA SER A 26 -19.85 11.97 25.37
C SER A 26 -21.16 11.48 26.02
N GLY A 27 -21.29 11.65 27.31
CA GLY A 27 -22.43 11.07 28.08
C GLY A 27 -22.22 9.62 28.50
N VAL A 28 -21.11 8.98 28.09
CA VAL A 28 -20.75 7.64 28.53
C VAL A 28 -20.54 7.61 30.05
N LYS A 29 -21.11 6.60 30.69
CA LYS A 29 -21.01 6.39 32.12
C LYS A 29 -20.01 5.28 32.45
N ILE A 30 -19.16 5.50 33.43
CA ILE A 30 -18.34 4.43 34.00
C ILE A 30 -19.14 3.79 35.14
N ILE A 31 -19.43 2.51 34.99
CA ILE A 31 -20.12 1.68 35.99
C ILE A 31 -19.15 0.69 36.61
N GLU A 32 -19.43 0.27 37.84
CA GLU A 32 -18.65 -0.74 38.57
C GLU A 32 -19.48 -2.00 38.74
N VAL A 33 -18.94 -3.13 38.27
CA VAL A 33 -19.54 -4.45 38.43
C VAL A 33 -18.47 -5.41 38.95
N ASP A 34 -18.71 -6.10 40.07
CA ASP A 34 -17.76 -7.02 40.71
C ASP A 34 -16.37 -6.37 40.98
N GLY A 35 -16.35 -5.08 41.37
CA GLY A 35 -15.13 -4.34 41.64
C GLY A 35 -14.31 -3.93 40.41
N LYS A 36 -14.86 -4.05 39.21
CA LYS A 36 -14.26 -3.72 37.95
C LYS A 36 -15.04 -2.62 37.20
N ALA A 37 -14.31 -1.76 36.50
CA ALA A 37 -14.91 -0.66 35.73
C ALA A 37 -15.30 -1.12 34.31
N PHE A 38 -16.43 -0.61 33.85
CA PHE A 38 -16.95 -0.81 32.48
C PHE A 38 -17.50 0.50 31.94
N LYS A 39 -17.51 0.63 30.62
CA LYS A 39 -18.19 1.73 29.91
C LYS A 39 -19.64 1.32 29.66
N SER A 40 -20.60 2.13 30.11
CA SER A 40 -22.00 2.02 29.70
C SER A 40 -22.29 3.10 28.66
N PHE A 41 -22.55 2.69 27.42
CA PHE A 41 -22.74 3.61 26.32
C PHE A 41 -24.16 4.18 26.24
N ASP A 42 -25.15 3.49 26.81
CA ASP A 42 -26.53 3.95 26.94
C ASP A 42 -26.76 4.82 28.20
N GLY A 43 -25.72 4.97 29.04
CA GLY A 43 -25.76 5.73 30.28
C GLY A 43 -26.56 5.06 31.42
N SER A 44 -27.01 3.81 31.23
CA SER A 44 -27.70 3.02 32.26
C SER A 44 -26.74 2.48 33.31
N ASP A 45 -27.29 1.86 34.39
CA ASP A 45 -26.50 1.13 35.39
C ASP A 45 -26.40 -0.36 35.06
N THR A 46 -26.90 -0.78 33.88
CA THR A 46 -26.90 -2.17 33.43
C THR A 46 -25.74 -2.42 32.49
N LEU A 47 -24.90 -3.39 32.79
CA LEU A 47 -23.81 -3.83 31.91
C LEU A 47 -24.40 -4.71 30.80
N LEU A 48 -24.30 -4.26 29.56
CA LEU A 48 -24.70 -5.04 28.39
C LEU A 48 -23.58 -6.01 27.96
N PRO A 49 -23.91 -7.15 27.32
CA PRO A 49 -22.90 -8.13 26.92
C PRO A 49 -21.78 -7.54 26.06
N TYR A 50 -22.06 -6.66 25.08
CA TYR A 50 -21.02 -6.08 24.25
C TYR A 50 -20.11 -5.08 25.00
N GLU A 51 -20.54 -4.54 26.13
CA GLU A 51 -19.79 -3.63 27.00
C GLU A 51 -18.88 -4.40 27.98
N ASP A 52 -19.19 -5.67 28.22
CA ASP A 52 -18.43 -6.52 29.15
C ASP A 52 -17.14 -7.06 28.50
N TRP A 53 -16.03 -6.37 28.76
CA TRP A 53 -14.72 -6.73 28.23
C TRP A 53 -14.18 -8.09 28.74
N ARG A 54 -14.85 -8.75 29.69
CA ARG A 54 -14.51 -10.12 30.17
C ARG A 54 -15.02 -11.19 29.21
N LEU A 55 -16.03 -10.89 28.39
CA LEU A 55 -16.59 -11.83 27.43
C LEU A 55 -15.71 -11.98 26.18
N PRO A 56 -15.76 -13.12 25.48
CA PRO A 56 -15.11 -13.31 24.19
C PRO A 56 -15.53 -12.25 23.19
N MET A 57 -14.58 -11.77 22.38
CA MET A 57 -14.82 -10.70 21.40
C MET A 57 -15.89 -11.08 20.37
N GLU A 58 -15.98 -12.37 20.02
CA GLU A 58 -16.99 -12.93 19.12
C GLU A 58 -18.41 -12.83 19.70
N GLU A 59 -18.57 -13.06 20.99
CA GLU A 59 -19.85 -12.93 21.70
C GLU A 59 -20.27 -11.45 21.77
N ARG A 60 -19.32 -10.58 22.10
CA ARG A 60 -19.54 -9.12 22.13
C ARG A 60 -19.95 -8.58 20.76
N ALA A 61 -19.24 -8.98 19.69
CA ALA A 61 -19.56 -8.58 18.32
C ALA A 61 -20.93 -9.11 17.86
N ALA A 62 -21.29 -10.32 18.27
CA ALA A 62 -22.60 -10.90 17.96
C ALA A 62 -23.75 -10.18 18.69
N ASP A 63 -23.58 -9.90 19.99
CA ASP A 63 -24.57 -9.15 20.77
C ASP A 63 -24.81 -7.76 20.19
N LEU A 64 -23.73 -7.01 19.94
CA LEU A 64 -23.84 -5.66 19.37
C LEU A 64 -24.47 -5.68 17.97
N ALA A 65 -24.06 -6.57 17.08
CA ALA A 65 -24.61 -6.67 15.74
C ALA A 65 -26.13 -6.90 15.74
N SER A 66 -26.65 -7.69 16.69
CA SER A 66 -28.09 -7.96 16.84
C SER A 66 -28.90 -6.74 17.28
N ARG A 67 -28.25 -5.77 17.95
CA ARG A 67 -28.87 -4.54 18.45
C ARG A 67 -28.93 -3.42 17.41
N LEU A 68 -28.03 -3.45 16.41
CA LEU A 68 -27.95 -2.40 15.39
C LEU A 68 -29.18 -2.41 14.49
N SER A 69 -29.67 -1.24 14.13
CA SER A 69 -30.62 -1.06 13.03
C SER A 69 -29.98 -1.34 11.67
N VAL A 70 -30.79 -1.56 10.64
CA VAL A 70 -30.31 -1.68 9.25
C VAL A 70 -29.52 -0.43 8.84
N ASP A 71 -29.96 0.74 9.23
CA ASP A 71 -29.32 2.03 9.00
C ASP A 71 -27.92 2.12 9.61
N GLU A 72 -27.76 1.66 10.85
CA GLU A 72 -26.46 1.61 11.53
C GLU A 72 -25.52 0.57 10.91
N ILE A 73 -26.03 -0.59 10.52
CA ILE A 73 -25.23 -1.60 9.81
C ILE A 73 -24.78 -1.09 8.45
N ALA A 74 -25.68 -0.43 7.68
CA ALA A 74 -25.32 0.16 6.41
C ALA A 74 -24.18 1.18 6.55
N GLY A 75 -24.23 2.03 7.58
CA GLY A 75 -23.13 2.96 7.89
C GLY A 75 -21.83 2.26 8.28
N LEU A 76 -21.91 1.19 9.08
CA LEU A 76 -20.71 0.39 9.45
C LEU A 76 -20.08 -0.29 8.23
N MET A 77 -20.85 -0.63 7.19
CA MET A 77 -20.39 -1.20 5.93
C MET A 77 -19.71 -0.17 5.02
N LEU A 78 -19.75 1.12 5.33
CA LEU A 78 -19.05 2.15 4.59
C LEU A 78 -17.57 2.23 4.98
N TYR A 79 -16.72 2.56 4.01
CA TYR A 79 -15.35 2.99 4.24
C TYR A 79 -15.12 4.29 3.50
N SER A 80 -14.64 5.33 4.19
CA SER A 80 -14.61 6.68 3.63
C SER A 80 -13.74 6.81 2.37
N ILE A 81 -14.00 7.86 1.61
CA ILE A 81 -12.99 8.40 0.68
C ILE A 81 -11.72 8.78 1.46
N GLN A 82 -10.65 9.06 0.72
CA GLN A 82 -9.38 9.53 1.30
C GLN A 82 -9.57 10.88 2.02
N ASN A 83 -9.15 10.95 3.29
CA ASN A 83 -9.17 12.17 4.08
C ASN A 83 -7.75 12.75 4.21
N LYS A 84 -7.58 14.00 3.80
CA LYS A 84 -6.39 14.82 4.07
C LYS A 84 -6.68 15.68 5.32
N LEU A 85 -5.69 15.87 6.18
CA LEU A 85 -5.88 16.65 7.39
C LEU A 85 -4.95 17.88 7.37
N PRO A 86 -5.51 19.12 7.19
CA PRO A 86 -6.94 19.45 7.00
C PRO A 86 -7.48 19.04 5.62
N MET A 87 -8.82 18.94 5.49
CA MET A 87 -9.50 18.65 4.22
C MET A 87 -9.48 19.90 3.31
N PRO A 88 -8.70 19.91 2.20
CA PRO A 88 -8.47 21.15 1.45
C PRO A 88 -9.67 21.64 0.64
N ASN A 89 -10.56 20.72 0.25
CA ASN A 89 -11.72 21.00 -0.61
C ASN A 89 -13.07 20.93 0.14
N ASP A 90 -13.01 20.96 1.46
CA ASP A 90 -14.20 20.89 2.32
C ASP A 90 -14.39 22.18 3.11
N THR A 91 -15.57 22.30 3.75
CA THR A 91 -15.89 23.43 4.62
C THR A 91 -15.78 23.08 6.09
N TYR A 92 -15.63 24.10 6.91
CA TYR A 92 -15.52 24.05 8.36
C TYR A 92 -16.47 25.10 8.94
N GLY A 93 -17.64 24.66 9.41
CA GLY A 93 -18.71 25.57 9.81
C GLY A 93 -19.21 26.43 8.64
N GLY A 94 -19.33 25.84 7.45
CA GLY A 94 -19.77 26.48 6.21
C GLY A 94 -18.76 27.38 5.51
N LYS A 95 -17.49 27.43 5.99
CA LYS A 95 -16.41 28.26 5.39
C LYS A 95 -15.26 27.40 4.93
N PRO A 96 -14.52 27.79 3.86
CA PRO A 96 -13.24 27.17 3.50
C PRO A 96 -12.28 27.14 4.70
N PHE A 97 -11.43 26.12 4.80
CA PHE A 97 -10.51 25.95 5.94
C PHE A 97 -9.70 27.23 6.23
N ALA A 98 -9.13 27.88 5.21
CA ALA A 98 -8.30 29.10 5.35
C ALA A 98 -9.06 30.29 5.97
N GLU A 99 -10.39 30.31 5.88
CA GLU A 99 -11.25 31.40 6.36
C GLU A 99 -12.01 31.05 7.65
N SER A 100 -11.99 29.77 8.04
CA SER A 100 -12.79 29.23 9.15
C SER A 100 -12.23 29.58 10.54
N GLY A 101 -10.91 29.84 10.63
CA GLY A 101 -10.20 29.98 11.90
C GLY A 101 -10.02 28.66 12.67
N MET A 102 -10.41 27.54 12.07
CA MET A 102 -10.28 26.20 12.65
C MET A 102 -8.83 25.70 12.55
N LYS A 103 -8.50 24.69 13.34
CA LYS A 103 -7.18 24.04 13.36
C LYS A 103 -7.18 22.83 12.43
N ALA A 104 -6.00 22.40 11.95
CA ALA A 104 -5.86 21.24 11.07
C ALA A 104 -6.45 19.94 11.64
N TYR A 105 -6.52 19.83 12.96
CA TYR A 105 -7.14 18.72 13.67
C TYR A 105 -8.65 18.89 13.98
N ASP A 106 -9.30 19.97 13.53
CA ASP A 106 -10.74 20.11 13.65
C ASP A 106 -11.45 19.30 12.54
N LEU A 107 -12.68 18.89 12.83
CA LEU A 107 -13.47 18.10 11.87
C LEU A 107 -14.10 19.02 10.83
N SER A 108 -14.06 18.61 9.58
CA SER A 108 -14.77 19.29 8.51
C SER A 108 -16.29 18.97 8.54
N ASP A 109 -17.08 19.78 7.85
CA ASP A 109 -18.53 19.57 7.77
C ASP A 109 -18.87 18.21 7.14
N ALA A 110 -18.12 17.76 6.10
CA ALA A 110 -18.30 16.46 5.50
C ALA A 110 -17.91 15.32 6.47
N GLN A 111 -16.84 15.48 7.25
CA GLN A 111 -16.45 14.48 8.26
C GLN A 111 -17.52 14.36 9.34
N ILE A 112 -18.06 15.49 9.84
CA ILE A 112 -19.17 15.46 10.80
C ILE A 112 -20.37 14.74 10.20
N LYS A 113 -20.76 15.08 8.96
CA LYS A 113 -21.91 14.47 8.28
C LYS A 113 -21.77 12.95 8.15
N PHE A 114 -20.68 12.45 7.57
CA PHE A 114 -20.58 10.99 7.36
C PHE A 114 -20.42 10.21 8.68
N LEU A 115 -19.81 10.80 9.73
CA LEU A 115 -19.72 10.17 11.04
C LEU A 115 -21.06 10.13 11.80
N THR A 116 -21.91 11.16 11.62
CA THR A 116 -23.15 11.30 12.39
C THR A 116 -24.39 10.86 11.62
N ASP A 117 -24.55 11.32 10.38
CA ASP A 117 -25.77 11.08 9.59
C ASP A 117 -25.69 9.73 8.84
N ASP A 118 -24.50 9.40 8.34
CA ASP A 118 -24.27 8.16 7.61
C ASP A 118 -23.76 7.01 8.49
N ASN A 119 -23.53 7.21 9.78
CA ASN A 119 -23.02 6.21 10.75
C ASN A 119 -21.69 5.53 10.33
N LEU A 120 -20.87 6.18 9.50
CA LEU A 120 -19.60 5.64 9.05
C LEU A 120 -18.61 5.50 10.22
N ARG A 121 -17.88 4.38 10.30
CA ARG A 121 -16.90 4.09 11.35
C ARG A 121 -15.50 3.75 10.84
N HIS A 122 -15.32 3.58 9.54
CA HIS A 122 -14.01 3.28 8.96
C HIS A 122 -13.53 4.47 8.13
N VAL A 123 -12.50 5.18 8.62
CA VAL A 123 -12.01 6.42 8.00
C VAL A 123 -10.61 6.20 7.46
N LEU A 124 -10.42 6.39 6.14
CA LEU A 124 -9.11 6.39 5.51
C LEU A 124 -8.46 7.78 5.64
N VAL A 125 -7.34 7.85 6.35
CA VAL A 125 -6.51 9.05 6.48
C VAL A 125 -5.31 8.93 5.55
N SER A 126 -5.24 9.77 4.52
CA SER A 126 -4.17 9.73 3.51
C SER A 126 -3.04 10.72 3.82
N THR A 127 -3.34 11.89 4.38
CA THR A 127 -2.34 12.92 4.69
C THR A 127 -2.60 13.54 6.06
N VAL A 128 -1.54 13.82 6.81
CA VAL A 128 -1.60 14.56 8.07
C VAL A 128 -0.51 15.64 8.11
N GLU A 129 -0.83 16.79 8.68
CA GLU A 129 0.13 17.89 8.83
C GLU A 129 1.27 17.54 9.81
N SER A 130 0.95 16.79 10.86
CA SER A 130 1.90 16.37 11.90
C SER A 130 1.35 15.20 12.71
N PRO A 131 2.20 14.46 13.47
CA PRO A 131 1.74 13.45 14.42
C PRO A 131 0.78 14.02 15.48
N GLU A 132 1.00 15.24 15.93
CA GLU A 132 0.09 15.92 16.86
C GLU A 132 -1.28 16.18 16.25
N THR A 133 -1.32 16.61 15.00
CA THR A 133 -2.56 16.81 14.24
C THR A 133 -3.34 15.50 14.13
N ALA A 134 -2.68 14.39 13.79
CA ALA A 134 -3.31 13.08 13.72
C ALA A 134 -3.93 12.64 15.05
N ALA A 135 -3.17 12.76 16.15
CA ALA A 135 -3.62 12.37 17.48
C ALA A 135 -4.82 13.19 17.97
N ARG A 136 -4.76 14.51 17.81
CA ARG A 136 -5.86 15.41 18.21
C ARG A 136 -7.11 15.21 17.36
N TRP A 137 -6.94 15.02 16.05
CA TRP A 137 -8.03 14.72 15.14
C TRP A 137 -8.70 13.39 15.52
N ASN A 138 -7.91 12.32 15.72
CA ASN A 138 -8.44 11.05 16.20
C ASN A 138 -9.30 11.24 17.46
N ASN A 139 -8.77 11.94 18.48
CA ASN A 139 -9.50 12.14 19.73
C ASN A 139 -10.82 12.91 19.52
N LYS A 140 -10.88 13.86 18.58
CA LYS A 140 -12.12 14.57 18.23
C LYS A 140 -13.12 13.66 17.51
N VAL A 141 -12.67 12.83 16.58
CA VAL A 141 -13.52 11.83 15.92
C VAL A 141 -14.13 10.91 16.98
N GLN A 142 -13.31 10.32 17.84
CA GLN A 142 -13.77 9.41 18.87
C GLN A 142 -14.75 10.07 19.84
N ALA A 143 -14.46 11.30 20.30
CA ALA A 143 -15.35 12.03 21.21
C ALA A 143 -16.71 12.36 20.56
N LEU A 144 -16.75 12.67 19.25
CA LEU A 144 -17.98 12.95 18.52
C LEU A 144 -18.91 11.74 18.47
N ILE A 145 -18.34 10.55 18.20
CA ILE A 145 -19.13 9.34 17.95
C ILE A 145 -19.39 8.51 19.20
N GLU A 146 -18.58 8.61 20.24
CA GLU A 146 -18.74 7.87 21.50
C GLU A 146 -20.08 8.15 22.19
N GLY A 147 -20.58 9.37 22.07
CA GLY A 147 -21.92 9.76 22.57
C GLY A 147 -23.10 9.38 21.68
N ARG A 148 -22.84 8.62 20.59
CA ARG A 148 -23.88 8.12 19.69
C ARG A 148 -24.38 6.75 20.13
N THR A 149 -25.49 6.31 19.57
CA THR A 149 -26.08 5.00 19.86
C THR A 149 -25.02 3.90 19.79
N HIS A 150 -24.92 3.09 20.82
CA HIS A 150 -23.97 1.99 21.01
C HIS A 150 -22.48 2.39 21.11
N GLY A 151 -22.08 3.65 20.97
CA GLY A 151 -20.71 4.11 21.17
C GLY A 151 -19.64 3.44 20.30
N ILE A 152 -20.00 2.95 19.10
CA ILE A 152 -19.05 2.24 18.22
C ILE A 152 -17.90 3.17 17.82
N PRO A 153 -16.64 2.87 18.20
CA PRO A 153 -15.51 3.74 17.90
C PRO A 153 -15.12 3.71 16.42
N ALA A 154 -14.49 4.79 15.96
CA ALA A 154 -13.92 4.81 14.61
C ALA A 154 -12.68 3.93 14.54
N ASN A 155 -12.62 3.10 13.50
CA ASN A 155 -11.46 2.33 13.08
C ASN A 155 -10.73 3.11 11.97
N ASN A 156 -9.87 4.03 12.36
CA ASN A 156 -9.10 4.84 11.43
C ASN A 156 -7.99 4.02 10.79
N SER A 157 -7.69 4.30 9.55
CA SER A 157 -6.78 3.53 8.72
C SER A 157 -5.86 4.39 7.88
N SER A 158 -4.85 3.77 7.31
CA SER A 158 -3.97 4.38 6.32
C SER A 158 -3.40 3.34 5.35
N ASP A 159 -3.08 3.79 4.13
CA ASP A 159 -2.13 3.12 3.27
C ASP A 159 -0.70 3.14 3.88
N PRO A 160 0.28 2.39 3.34
CA PRO A 160 1.67 2.41 3.80
C PRO A 160 2.25 3.83 3.82
N ARG A 161 2.97 4.19 4.92
CA ARG A 161 3.49 5.55 5.15
C ARG A 161 4.99 5.64 5.33
N HIS A 162 5.68 4.53 5.46
CA HIS A 162 7.06 4.47 5.95
C HIS A 162 8.12 4.54 4.85
N SER A 163 7.77 4.82 3.60
CA SER A 163 8.73 5.00 2.52
C SER A 163 9.61 6.23 2.74
N ALA A 164 10.90 6.12 2.44
CA ALA A 164 11.86 7.23 2.54
C ALA A 164 11.57 8.35 1.51
N PHE A 165 10.86 8.04 0.43
CA PHE A 165 10.32 9.02 -0.52
C PHE A 165 8.80 8.94 -0.51
N ALA A 166 8.15 10.02 -0.09
CA ALA A 166 6.72 10.14 -0.15
C ALA A 166 6.27 10.28 -1.61
N ASP A 167 5.53 9.28 -2.13
CA ASP A 167 4.49 9.62 -3.08
C ASP A 167 3.43 10.41 -2.30
N ALA A 168 3.17 11.65 -2.73
CA ALA A 168 2.34 12.59 -1.99
C ALA A 168 0.91 12.12 -1.74
N GLU A 169 0.45 11.06 -2.38
CA GLU A 169 -0.87 10.48 -2.16
C GLU A 169 -0.86 9.24 -1.28
N PHE A 170 0.16 8.38 -1.37
CA PHE A 170 0.21 7.12 -0.63
C PHE A 170 1.06 7.16 0.64
N SER A 171 2.07 8.01 0.69
CA SER A 171 3.00 8.05 1.82
C SER A 171 3.12 9.43 2.45
N PRO A 172 2.04 10.14 2.71
CA PRO A 172 2.11 11.53 3.14
C PRO A 172 2.50 11.72 4.61
N GLY A 173 3.00 10.72 5.25
CA GLY A 173 3.61 10.80 6.58
C GLY A 173 5.11 10.65 6.57
N SER A 174 5.73 10.44 5.39
CA SER A 174 7.18 10.28 5.26
C SER A 174 7.92 11.60 5.00
N ASP A 175 7.36 12.74 5.37
CA ASP A 175 8.00 14.05 5.40
C ASP A 175 9.11 14.18 6.45
N GLY A 176 9.49 13.09 7.11
CA GLY A 176 10.46 13.03 8.20
C GLY A 176 9.85 12.94 9.58
N SER A 177 8.53 12.90 9.71
CA SER A 177 7.85 12.78 11.00
C SER A 177 7.57 11.34 11.43
N ILE A 178 7.62 10.37 10.50
CA ILE A 178 7.51 8.92 10.76
C ILE A 178 8.84 8.23 10.42
N SER A 179 9.08 7.01 10.94
CA SER A 179 10.32 6.29 10.60
C SER A 179 10.39 5.94 9.11
N LEU A 180 11.59 6.09 8.53
CA LEU A 180 11.82 5.98 7.09
C LEU A 180 12.43 4.61 6.74
N TRP A 181 11.78 3.89 5.84
CA TRP A 181 12.16 2.57 5.35
C TRP A 181 12.24 2.58 3.82
N SER A 182 12.79 1.54 3.20
CA SER A 182 12.64 1.35 1.76
C SER A 182 11.19 1.02 1.39
N ASN A 183 10.86 1.08 0.10
CA ASN A 183 9.57 0.56 -0.38
C ASN A 183 9.50 -0.97 -0.27
N MET A 184 8.39 -1.57 -0.73
CA MET A 184 8.13 -3.01 -0.60
C MET A 184 9.17 -3.86 -1.36
N LEU A 185 9.63 -3.44 -2.55
CA LEU A 185 10.72 -4.11 -3.26
C LEU A 185 12.03 -4.08 -2.49
N GLY A 186 12.33 -2.97 -1.80
CA GLY A 186 13.51 -2.88 -0.95
C GLY A 186 13.42 -3.74 0.31
N LEU A 187 12.24 -3.89 0.90
CA LEU A 187 12.01 -4.88 1.93
C LEU A 187 12.25 -6.30 1.38
N ALA A 188 11.74 -6.60 0.18
CA ALA A 188 11.94 -7.89 -0.49
C ALA A 188 13.42 -8.15 -0.84
N ALA A 189 14.18 -7.12 -1.22
CA ALA A 189 15.61 -7.24 -1.55
C ALA A 189 16.48 -7.72 -0.36
N THR A 190 15.97 -7.64 0.86
CA THR A 190 16.62 -8.22 2.04
C THR A 190 16.52 -9.74 2.07
N PHE A 191 15.52 -10.34 1.42
CA PHE A 191 15.20 -11.77 1.49
C PHE A 191 15.08 -12.28 2.93
N SER A 192 14.55 -11.44 3.83
CA SER A 192 14.47 -11.73 5.28
C SER A 192 13.07 -11.46 5.82
N PRO A 193 12.27 -12.52 6.06
CA PRO A 193 10.98 -12.39 6.75
C PRO A 193 11.13 -11.71 8.12
N GLU A 194 12.22 -11.96 8.86
CA GLU A 194 12.47 -11.36 10.17
C GLU A 194 12.60 -9.83 10.08
N THR A 195 13.21 -9.32 8.99
CA THR A 195 13.33 -7.87 8.74
C THR A 195 11.97 -7.25 8.43
N VAL A 196 11.12 -7.95 7.69
CA VAL A 196 9.77 -7.50 7.34
C VAL A 196 8.84 -7.54 8.56
N GLU A 197 8.96 -8.55 9.41
CA GLU A 197 8.23 -8.63 10.68
C GLU A 197 8.63 -7.48 11.63
N GLU A 198 9.94 -7.17 11.73
CA GLU A 198 10.45 -6.04 12.52
C GLU A 198 9.87 -4.72 11.99
N PHE A 199 9.84 -4.54 10.67
CA PHE A 199 9.18 -3.40 10.04
C PHE A 199 7.70 -3.30 10.45
N GLY A 200 6.94 -4.40 10.30
CA GLY A 200 5.52 -4.45 10.66
C GLY A 200 5.29 -4.10 12.13
N ARG A 201 6.13 -4.61 13.03
CA ARG A 201 6.07 -4.32 14.46
C ARG A 201 6.31 -2.84 14.78
N ILE A 202 7.29 -2.21 14.15
CA ILE A 202 7.58 -0.77 14.35
C ILE A 202 6.46 0.08 13.73
N ALA A 203 6.06 -0.23 12.51
CA ALA A 203 4.98 0.48 11.84
C ALA A 203 3.65 0.40 12.62
N ARG A 204 3.34 -0.75 13.23
CA ARG A 204 2.20 -0.92 14.12
C ARG A 204 2.25 0.04 15.31
N GLU A 205 3.40 0.16 15.98
CA GLU A 205 3.54 1.07 17.13
C GLU A 205 3.33 2.53 16.73
N GLU A 206 3.87 2.95 15.59
CA GLU A 206 3.68 4.30 15.06
C GLU A 206 2.23 4.53 14.61
N TYR A 207 1.59 3.54 13.97
CA TYR A 207 0.17 3.63 13.59
C TYR A 207 -0.74 3.78 14.80
N ARG A 208 -0.55 2.95 15.83
CA ARG A 208 -1.33 3.07 17.06
C ARG A 208 -1.12 4.43 17.76
N ALA A 209 0.09 4.96 17.74
CA ALA A 209 0.38 6.29 18.27
C ALA A 209 -0.27 7.43 17.46
N LEU A 210 -0.53 7.22 16.16
CA LEU A 210 -1.26 8.17 15.30
C LEU A 210 -2.79 8.01 15.38
N GLY A 211 -3.30 7.03 16.14
CA GLY A 211 -4.73 6.72 16.20
C GLY A 211 -5.23 5.82 15.06
N LEU A 212 -4.31 5.18 14.33
CA LEU A 212 -4.63 4.25 13.24
C LEU A 212 -4.70 2.81 13.78
N ALA A 213 -5.77 2.09 13.45
CA ALA A 213 -5.99 0.72 13.89
C ALA A 213 -6.20 -0.28 12.73
N THR A 214 -6.11 0.21 11.48
CA THR A 214 -6.12 -0.63 10.28
C THR A 214 -5.08 -0.14 9.29
N ALA A 215 -4.26 -1.06 8.77
CA ALA A 215 -3.34 -0.86 7.66
C ALA A 215 -3.94 -1.45 6.38
N LEU A 216 -4.03 -0.65 5.29
CA LEU A 216 -4.45 -1.10 3.96
C LEU A 216 -3.26 -1.77 3.25
N SER A 217 -2.72 -2.78 3.89
CA SER A 217 -1.49 -3.49 3.50
C SER A 217 -1.38 -4.84 4.22
N PRO A 218 -0.48 -5.75 3.77
CA PRO A 218 0.45 -5.61 2.65
C PRO A 218 -0.22 -5.82 1.29
N GLN A 219 0.48 -5.39 0.23
CA GLN A 219 0.14 -5.74 -1.13
C GLN A 219 0.79 -7.09 -1.47
N ALA A 220 0.01 -8.16 -1.38
CA ALA A 220 0.42 -9.55 -1.58
C ALA A 220 0.38 -9.99 -3.06
N ASP A 221 0.08 -9.07 -3.95
CA ASP A 221 0.11 -9.32 -5.40
C ASP A 221 1.48 -9.83 -5.85
N LEU A 222 1.49 -10.85 -6.70
CA LEU A 222 2.69 -11.18 -7.45
C LEU A 222 2.90 -10.13 -8.54
N GLY A 223 4.00 -9.39 -8.49
CA GLY A 223 4.40 -8.45 -9.53
C GLY A 223 4.92 -9.22 -10.75
N THR A 224 4.05 -9.89 -11.50
CA THR A 224 4.47 -10.74 -12.61
C THR A 224 4.76 -9.93 -13.86
N ASP A 225 3.89 -8.98 -14.25
CA ASP A 225 4.20 -8.09 -15.37
C ASP A 225 5.11 -6.93 -14.93
N PRO A 226 6.34 -6.82 -15.44
CA PRO A 226 7.32 -5.81 -15.03
C PRO A 226 6.91 -4.38 -15.42
N ARG A 227 5.96 -4.23 -16.33
CA ARG A 227 5.44 -2.93 -16.80
C ARG A 227 4.40 -2.34 -15.86
N TRP A 228 3.84 -3.14 -14.94
CA TRP A 228 2.80 -2.68 -14.04
C TRP A 228 3.29 -1.55 -13.15
N TYR A 229 2.58 -0.41 -13.16
CA TYR A 229 3.00 0.79 -12.44
C TYR A 229 3.15 0.57 -10.92
N ARG A 230 2.29 -0.27 -10.33
CA ARG A 230 2.32 -0.58 -8.88
C ARG A 230 3.34 -1.66 -8.52
N TYR A 231 4.26 -1.98 -9.42
CA TYR A 231 5.27 -3.02 -9.21
C TYR A 231 6.10 -2.79 -7.95
N SER A 232 6.53 -1.55 -7.69
CA SER A 232 7.32 -1.17 -6.51
C SER A 232 6.57 -1.30 -5.18
N SER A 233 5.24 -1.41 -5.22
CA SER A 233 4.40 -1.65 -4.04
C SER A 233 4.22 -3.13 -3.71
N THR A 234 4.82 -4.05 -4.49
CA THR A 234 4.81 -5.50 -4.28
C THR A 234 6.13 -6.01 -3.71
N PHE A 235 6.15 -7.24 -3.25
CA PHE A 235 7.40 -7.95 -2.91
C PHE A 235 8.08 -8.63 -4.12
N GLY A 236 7.64 -8.34 -5.35
CA GLY A 236 8.15 -8.93 -6.58
C GLY A 236 7.32 -10.13 -7.07
N PRO A 237 7.85 -10.89 -8.06
CA PRO A 237 7.07 -11.91 -8.77
C PRO A 237 7.15 -13.32 -8.15
N GLU A 238 8.09 -13.60 -7.24
CA GLU A 238 8.38 -14.96 -6.79
C GLU A 238 7.41 -15.41 -5.68
N PRO A 239 6.54 -16.43 -5.92
CA PRO A 239 5.45 -16.77 -5.01
C PRO A 239 5.91 -17.11 -3.58
N ARG A 240 6.99 -17.86 -3.41
CA ARG A 240 7.47 -18.29 -2.10
C ARG A 240 8.00 -17.12 -1.27
N LEU A 241 8.80 -16.24 -1.89
CA LEU A 241 9.30 -15.04 -1.20
C LEU A 241 8.15 -14.13 -0.80
N VAL A 242 7.23 -13.84 -1.74
CA VAL A 242 6.05 -13.00 -1.48
C VAL A 242 5.18 -13.59 -0.37
N THR A 243 5.00 -14.92 -0.34
CA THR A 243 4.26 -15.62 0.73
C THR A 243 4.91 -15.42 2.10
N ASP A 244 6.21 -15.70 2.22
CA ASP A 244 6.93 -15.56 3.49
C ASP A 244 6.95 -14.12 3.99
N LEU A 245 7.08 -13.13 3.08
CA LEU A 245 7.10 -11.71 3.44
C LEU A 245 5.70 -11.16 3.76
N THR A 246 4.66 -11.61 3.06
CA THR A 246 3.26 -11.29 3.37
C THR A 246 2.87 -11.78 4.76
N HIS A 247 3.24 -13.02 5.09
CA HIS A 247 3.07 -13.59 6.42
C HIS A 247 3.74 -12.72 7.50
N ALA A 248 5.03 -12.47 7.35
CA ALA A 248 5.83 -11.70 8.30
C ALA A 248 5.30 -10.27 8.50
N TYR A 249 4.89 -9.61 7.41
CA TYR A 249 4.30 -8.28 7.46
C TYR A 249 2.99 -8.28 8.26
N ALA A 250 2.07 -9.18 7.93
CA ALA A 250 0.78 -9.24 8.60
C ALA A 250 0.92 -9.63 10.09
N ASP A 251 1.79 -10.58 10.42
CA ASP A 251 2.10 -10.92 11.81
C ASP A 251 2.68 -9.71 12.58
N GLY A 252 3.59 -8.97 11.98
CA GLY A 252 4.17 -7.78 12.58
C GLY A 252 3.13 -6.70 12.93
N PHE A 253 2.15 -6.49 12.04
CA PHE A 253 1.06 -5.52 12.27
C PHE A 253 0.01 -6.03 13.25
N GLN A 254 -0.40 -7.28 13.19
CA GLN A 254 -1.53 -7.77 13.97
C GLN A 254 -1.17 -8.25 15.38
N THR A 255 0.02 -8.81 15.56
CA THR A 255 0.38 -9.41 16.86
C THR A 255 0.75 -8.35 17.89
N ASP A 256 -0.04 -8.26 18.95
CA ASP A 256 0.35 -7.54 20.17
C ASP A 256 1.22 -8.48 21.02
N PRO A 257 2.51 -8.17 21.25
CA PRO A 257 3.40 -9.04 22.00
C PRO A 257 3.01 -9.21 23.47
N THR A 258 2.23 -8.29 24.03
CA THR A 258 1.77 -8.36 25.41
C THR A 258 0.59 -9.31 25.58
N ALA A 259 -0.22 -9.44 24.53
CA ALA A 259 -1.38 -10.35 24.50
C ALA A 259 -1.03 -11.73 23.89
N GLY A 260 0.07 -11.81 23.12
CA GLY A 260 0.40 -13.03 22.37
C GLY A 260 -0.58 -13.32 21.24
N GLY A 261 -1.15 -12.27 20.65
CA GLY A 261 -2.16 -12.32 19.60
C GLY A 261 -2.86 -10.98 19.45
N TRP A 262 -4.18 -10.97 19.35
CA TRP A 262 -4.96 -9.74 19.31
C TRP A 262 -4.95 -9.00 20.66
N GLY A 263 -4.77 -7.68 20.62
CA GLY A 263 -4.74 -6.82 21.80
C GLY A 263 -4.75 -5.34 21.47
N ASN A 264 -4.65 -4.50 22.50
CA ASN A 264 -4.72 -3.05 22.39
C ASN A 264 -3.57 -2.44 21.54
N GLY A 265 -2.49 -3.18 21.36
CA GLY A 265 -1.39 -2.79 20.49
C GLY A 265 -1.58 -3.21 19.03
N SER A 266 -2.56 -4.05 18.70
CA SER A 266 -2.77 -4.60 17.36
C SER A 266 -3.23 -3.55 16.34
N VAL A 267 -2.85 -3.76 15.07
CA VAL A 267 -3.37 -3.06 13.90
C VAL A 267 -3.88 -4.11 12.92
N ASN A 268 -5.12 -3.97 12.47
CA ASN A 268 -5.69 -4.84 11.46
C ASN A 268 -4.89 -4.76 10.15
N ALA A 269 -4.56 -5.89 9.54
CA ALA A 269 -3.97 -5.95 8.21
C ALA A 269 -5.05 -6.26 7.17
N MET A 270 -5.21 -5.37 6.18
CA MET A 270 -6.07 -5.58 5.02
C MET A 270 -5.20 -5.98 3.84
N VAL A 271 -5.04 -7.29 3.66
CA VAL A 271 -4.19 -7.83 2.60
C VAL A 271 -4.85 -7.66 1.24
N LYS A 272 -4.06 -7.21 0.25
CA LYS A 272 -4.57 -6.84 -1.07
C LYS A 272 -3.61 -7.30 -2.19
N HIS A 273 -4.11 -7.54 -3.41
CA HIS A 273 -5.51 -7.47 -3.84
C HIS A 273 -5.95 -8.85 -4.33
N TRP A 274 -6.90 -9.46 -3.67
CA TRP A 274 -7.41 -10.78 -4.03
C TRP A 274 -8.08 -10.79 -5.42
N PRO A 275 -7.88 -11.82 -6.28
CA PRO A 275 -6.99 -13.00 -6.13
C PRO A 275 -5.57 -12.78 -6.67
N GLY A 276 -5.18 -11.55 -6.97
CA GLY A 276 -3.90 -11.09 -7.50
C GLY A 276 -4.10 -10.03 -8.58
N GLY A 277 -3.33 -8.91 -8.50
CA GLY A 277 -3.49 -7.75 -9.38
C GLY A 277 -2.38 -7.56 -10.41
N GLY A 278 -1.30 -8.37 -10.37
CA GLY A 278 -0.07 -8.09 -11.12
C GLY A 278 -0.04 -8.57 -12.58
N SER A 279 -1.13 -9.15 -13.10
CA SER A 279 -1.21 -9.72 -14.47
C SER A 279 -2.08 -8.90 -15.44
N GLY A 280 -2.12 -7.56 -15.27
CA GLY A 280 -2.83 -6.68 -16.18
C GLY A 280 -2.34 -6.80 -17.62
N GLU A 281 -3.24 -6.90 -18.61
CA GLU A 281 -2.88 -7.07 -20.01
C GLU A 281 -1.97 -5.95 -20.51
N GLY A 282 -0.76 -6.30 -20.93
CA GLY A 282 0.29 -5.35 -21.34
C GLY A 282 0.80 -4.45 -20.20
N GLY A 283 0.69 -4.89 -18.95
CA GLY A 283 1.14 -4.17 -17.76
C GLY A 283 0.22 -3.01 -17.33
N ARG A 284 -0.96 -2.87 -17.91
CA ARG A 284 -1.88 -1.77 -17.62
C ARG A 284 -2.57 -1.96 -16.28
N ASP A 285 -2.88 -0.84 -15.64
CA ASP A 285 -3.45 -0.82 -14.30
C ASP A 285 -4.98 -0.60 -14.30
N ALA A 286 -5.68 -1.33 -13.44
CA ALA A 286 -7.14 -1.37 -13.38
C ALA A 286 -7.80 -0.17 -12.68
N HIS A 287 -7.03 0.83 -12.22
CA HIS A 287 -7.60 2.12 -11.83
C HIS A 287 -8.19 2.88 -13.02
N TYR A 288 -7.84 2.46 -14.24
CA TYR A 288 -8.31 3.03 -15.50
C TYR A 288 -9.00 1.96 -16.35
N GLY A 289 -10.08 2.32 -17.05
CA GLY A 289 -10.85 1.38 -17.87
C GLY A 289 -10.04 0.66 -18.93
N ASN A 290 -8.99 1.31 -19.47
CA ASN A 290 -8.06 0.67 -20.41
C ASN A 290 -7.19 -0.43 -19.80
N GLY A 291 -7.12 -0.57 -18.47
CA GLY A 291 -6.38 -1.60 -17.74
C GLY A 291 -7.26 -2.55 -16.92
N LYS A 292 -8.56 -2.58 -17.15
CA LYS A 292 -9.51 -3.35 -16.33
C LYS A 292 -9.37 -4.87 -16.38
N PHE A 293 -8.62 -5.44 -17.34
CA PHE A 293 -8.48 -6.89 -17.46
C PHE A 293 -7.14 -7.40 -16.94
N ALA A 294 -7.20 -8.38 -16.03
CA ALA A 294 -6.09 -9.29 -15.73
C ALA A 294 -6.20 -10.51 -16.63
N VAL A 295 -5.08 -10.92 -17.25
CA VAL A 295 -5.01 -12.02 -18.22
C VAL A 295 -4.03 -13.10 -17.76
N TYR A 296 -4.28 -14.33 -18.19
CA TYR A 296 -3.54 -15.49 -17.68
C TYR A 296 -3.04 -16.39 -18.83
N PRO A 297 -2.25 -15.87 -19.79
CA PRO A 297 -1.75 -16.64 -20.92
C PRO A 297 -0.78 -17.75 -20.50
N GLY A 298 -0.12 -17.62 -19.36
CA GLY A 298 0.76 -18.63 -18.78
C GLY A 298 0.06 -19.72 -17.98
N GLY A 299 -1.27 -19.59 -17.74
CA GLY A 299 -2.07 -20.52 -16.93
C GLY A 299 -1.74 -20.48 -15.44
N CYS A 300 -1.21 -19.36 -14.92
CA CYS A 300 -0.71 -19.26 -13.55
C CYS A 300 -1.69 -18.59 -12.56
N TYR A 301 -2.98 -18.51 -12.87
CA TYR A 301 -4.01 -17.90 -12.00
C TYR A 301 -3.92 -18.40 -10.55
N GLU A 302 -3.79 -19.71 -10.35
CA GLU A 302 -3.71 -20.30 -9.00
C GLU A 302 -2.46 -19.85 -8.23
N GLN A 303 -1.35 -19.55 -8.92
CA GLN A 303 -0.13 -19.09 -8.26
C GLN A 303 -0.29 -17.71 -7.63
N HIS A 304 -1.12 -16.83 -8.20
CA HIS A 304 -1.39 -15.51 -7.66
C HIS A 304 -2.11 -15.56 -6.32
N LYS A 305 -2.82 -16.64 -6.01
CA LYS A 305 -3.53 -16.82 -4.74
C LYS A 305 -2.62 -17.33 -3.61
N ILE A 306 -1.46 -17.92 -3.93
CA ILE A 306 -0.57 -18.56 -2.93
C ILE A 306 -0.18 -17.61 -1.79
N PRO A 307 0.22 -16.34 -2.01
CA PRO A 307 0.56 -15.43 -0.91
C PRO A 307 -0.57 -15.18 0.08
N PHE A 308 -1.81 -15.24 -0.38
CA PHE A 308 -2.98 -15.14 0.49
C PHE A 308 -3.19 -16.45 1.25
N LEU A 309 -3.29 -17.58 0.54
CA LEU A 309 -3.65 -18.88 1.10
C LEU A 309 -2.60 -19.43 2.06
N GLU A 310 -1.31 -19.28 1.72
CA GLU A 310 -0.19 -19.85 2.49
C GLU A 310 0.54 -18.79 3.34
N GLY A 311 0.36 -17.51 3.06
CA GLY A 311 0.93 -16.40 3.82
C GLY A 311 -0.08 -15.73 4.75
N ALA A 312 -0.96 -14.89 4.19
CA ALA A 312 -1.89 -14.06 4.95
C ALA A 312 -2.93 -14.84 5.77
N PHE A 313 -3.30 -16.07 5.35
CA PHE A 313 -4.33 -16.88 6.02
C PHE A 313 -3.74 -17.97 6.93
N LYS A 314 -2.42 -17.96 7.17
CA LYS A 314 -1.72 -18.91 8.05
C LYS A 314 -0.72 -18.19 8.95
N LEU A 315 -1.17 -17.13 9.63
CA LEU A 315 -0.33 -16.36 10.54
C LEU A 315 0.02 -17.17 11.80
N THR A 316 1.22 -16.96 12.32
CA THR A 316 1.76 -17.72 13.45
C THR A 316 1.92 -16.91 14.74
N GLY A 317 1.73 -15.58 14.66
CA GLY A 317 1.82 -14.67 15.81
C GLY A 317 0.62 -14.69 16.75
N GLY A 318 -0.33 -15.65 16.61
CA GLY A 318 -1.50 -15.80 17.47
C GLY A 318 -2.78 -15.12 16.96
N THR A 319 -2.75 -14.52 15.76
CA THR A 319 -3.94 -13.91 15.11
C THR A 319 -4.51 -14.77 13.98
N GLU A 320 -3.84 -15.86 13.62
CA GLU A 320 -4.22 -16.92 12.69
C GLU A 320 -4.37 -16.48 11.24
N LYS A 321 -5.12 -15.41 10.95
CA LYS A 321 -5.39 -14.89 9.60
C LYS A 321 -5.36 -13.38 9.58
N ALA A 322 -5.05 -12.81 8.41
CA ALA A 322 -5.27 -11.38 8.14
C ALA A 322 -6.74 -11.02 8.38
N SER A 323 -6.97 -9.92 9.09
CA SER A 323 -8.31 -9.52 9.56
C SER A 323 -9.23 -9.01 8.45
N ALA A 324 -8.65 -8.55 7.33
CA ALA A 324 -9.39 -8.10 6.17
C ALA A 324 -8.67 -8.45 4.86
N VAL A 325 -9.44 -8.59 3.79
CA VAL A 325 -8.97 -8.80 2.41
C VAL A 325 -9.68 -7.82 1.48
N MET A 326 -8.93 -7.29 0.52
CA MET A 326 -9.47 -6.40 -0.52
C MET A 326 -9.38 -7.11 -1.88
N PRO A 327 -10.51 -7.40 -2.55
CA PRO A 327 -10.51 -7.81 -3.95
C PRO A 327 -10.09 -6.66 -4.85
N TYR A 328 -9.30 -6.96 -5.90
CA TYR A 328 -8.82 -5.94 -6.84
C TYR A 328 -9.91 -5.47 -7.81
N TYR A 329 -9.70 -4.32 -8.42
CA TYR A 329 -10.57 -3.78 -9.46
C TYR A 329 -10.74 -4.70 -10.67
N THR A 330 -9.68 -5.46 -11.02
CA THR A 330 -9.60 -6.20 -12.28
C THR A 330 -10.75 -7.17 -12.48
N ILE A 331 -11.09 -7.36 -13.75
CA ILE A 331 -11.78 -8.54 -14.25
C ILE A 331 -10.73 -9.63 -14.45
N SER A 332 -10.79 -10.72 -13.68
CA SER A 332 -9.95 -11.90 -13.90
C SER A 332 -10.48 -12.64 -15.13
N TYR A 333 -9.99 -12.25 -16.31
CA TYR A 333 -10.56 -12.60 -17.61
C TYR A 333 -10.60 -14.10 -17.86
N ASN A 334 -11.80 -14.62 -18.13
CA ASN A 334 -12.08 -16.04 -18.39
C ASN A 334 -11.61 -17.00 -17.28
N GLN A 335 -11.50 -16.55 -16.03
CA GLN A 335 -11.21 -17.42 -14.89
C GLN A 335 -12.48 -17.90 -14.15
N THR A 336 -13.62 -17.32 -14.49
CA THR A 336 -14.95 -17.68 -13.98
C THR A 336 -15.98 -17.55 -15.10
N ASP A 337 -17.21 -18.00 -14.85
CA ASP A 337 -18.30 -17.93 -15.84
C ASP A 337 -18.72 -16.51 -16.19
N GLU A 338 -18.40 -15.53 -15.30
CA GLU A 338 -18.78 -14.13 -15.47
C GLU A 338 -17.54 -13.22 -15.47
N ASN A 339 -17.36 -12.44 -16.54
CA ASN A 339 -16.28 -11.43 -16.63
C ASN A 339 -16.72 -10.10 -16.04
N VAL A 340 -16.63 -9.97 -14.72
CA VAL A 340 -16.89 -8.74 -13.94
C VAL A 340 -15.74 -8.49 -12.96
N GLY A 341 -15.62 -7.26 -12.49
CA GLY A 341 -14.62 -6.90 -11.48
C GLY A 341 -14.67 -7.82 -10.27
N ASN A 342 -13.50 -8.18 -9.73
CA ASN A 342 -13.40 -9.23 -8.70
C ASN A 342 -14.31 -9.00 -7.49
N GLY A 343 -14.54 -7.74 -7.09
CA GLY A 343 -15.46 -7.39 -5.99
C GLY A 343 -16.95 -7.67 -6.29
N PHE A 344 -17.33 -7.86 -7.57
CA PHE A 344 -18.70 -8.20 -7.99
C PHE A 344 -18.85 -9.70 -8.30
N ASN A 345 -17.76 -10.44 -8.31
CA ASN A 345 -17.75 -11.81 -8.79
C ASN A 345 -18.00 -12.81 -7.64
N ARG A 346 -19.20 -13.43 -7.65
CA ARG A 346 -19.59 -14.38 -6.62
C ARG A 346 -18.68 -15.61 -6.56
N GLU A 347 -18.18 -16.06 -7.70
CA GLU A 347 -17.30 -17.21 -7.73
C GLU A 347 -15.95 -16.91 -7.08
N ILE A 348 -15.39 -15.73 -7.34
CA ILE A 348 -14.13 -15.29 -6.74
C ILE A 348 -14.26 -15.05 -5.24
N ILE A 349 -15.38 -14.43 -4.79
CA ILE A 349 -15.55 -14.09 -3.37
C ILE A 349 -16.18 -15.23 -2.59
N SER A 350 -17.38 -15.69 -2.99
CA SER A 350 -18.08 -16.71 -2.18
C SER A 350 -17.43 -18.08 -2.33
N ARG A 351 -17.22 -18.58 -3.56
CA ARG A 351 -16.66 -19.92 -3.73
C ARG A 351 -15.17 -20.00 -3.39
N GLN A 352 -14.31 -19.22 -4.08
CA GLN A 352 -12.86 -19.38 -3.93
C GLN A 352 -12.36 -18.84 -2.59
N LEU A 353 -12.81 -17.65 -2.15
CA LEU A 353 -12.31 -17.04 -0.92
C LEU A 353 -13.03 -17.56 0.34
N ARG A 354 -14.37 -17.58 0.34
CA ARG A 354 -15.12 -17.97 1.55
C ARG A 354 -15.16 -19.48 1.75
N GLU A 355 -15.55 -20.24 0.72
CA GLU A 355 -15.80 -21.68 0.84
C GLU A 355 -14.52 -22.49 0.72
N GLU A 356 -13.73 -22.31 -0.37
CA GLU A 356 -12.55 -23.12 -0.63
C GLU A 356 -11.36 -22.72 0.27
N ALA A 357 -11.08 -21.42 0.45
CA ALA A 357 -10.00 -20.94 1.32
C ALA A 357 -10.42 -20.84 2.80
N GLY A 358 -11.70 -20.98 3.13
CA GLY A 358 -12.23 -20.89 4.50
C GLY A 358 -11.97 -19.53 5.15
N TYR A 359 -11.99 -18.45 4.35
CA TYR A 359 -11.73 -17.11 4.87
C TYR A 359 -13.00 -16.50 5.45
N ASP A 360 -12.98 -16.17 6.73
CA ASP A 360 -14.11 -15.66 7.52
C ASP A 360 -13.95 -14.19 7.99
N GLY A 361 -12.83 -13.54 7.65
CA GLY A 361 -12.59 -12.12 7.93
C GLY A 361 -13.39 -11.16 7.04
N VAL A 362 -13.14 -9.86 7.21
CA VAL A 362 -13.78 -8.81 6.42
C VAL A 362 -13.33 -8.87 4.95
N VAL A 363 -14.28 -8.77 4.01
CA VAL A 363 -14.01 -8.49 2.60
C VAL A 363 -14.46 -7.07 2.31
N CYS A 364 -13.49 -6.18 2.07
CA CYS A 364 -13.72 -4.79 1.71
C CYS A 364 -13.43 -4.58 0.23
N THR A 365 -14.34 -3.97 -0.51
CA THR A 365 -14.07 -3.64 -1.92
C THR A 365 -12.86 -2.72 -2.05
N ASP A 366 -12.20 -2.74 -3.19
CA ASP A 366 -11.32 -1.65 -3.58
C ASP A 366 -12.15 -0.36 -3.80
N TRP A 367 -11.48 0.80 -3.99
CA TRP A 367 -12.09 2.12 -3.84
C TRP A 367 -13.03 2.48 -4.99
N ILE A 368 -14.27 2.87 -4.63
CA ILE A 368 -15.30 3.45 -5.53
C ILE A 368 -15.71 2.47 -6.66
N ILE A 369 -15.63 1.15 -6.47
CA ILE A 369 -16.06 0.20 -7.52
C ILE A 369 -17.55 0.33 -7.85
N THR A 370 -18.38 0.73 -6.89
CA THR A 370 -19.83 0.89 -7.06
C THR A 370 -20.24 2.23 -7.68
N GLY A 371 -19.32 3.20 -7.76
CA GLY A 371 -19.58 4.52 -8.33
C GLY A 371 -19.60 4.51 -9.85
N ASP A 372 -20.15 5.60 -10.45
CA ASP A 372 -20.11 5.80 -11.89
C ASP A 372 -18.72 6.27 -12.37
N GLU A 373 -18.27 5.76 -13.50
CA GLU A 373 -17.13 6.33 -14.21
C GLU A 373 -17.58 7.59 -14.94
N LYS A 374 -17.35 8.75 -14.31
CA LYS A 374 -17.74 10.06 -14.88
C LYS A 374 -16.69 10.63 -15.83
N HIS A 375 -15.42 10.24 -15.62
CA HIS A 375 -14.27 10.63 -16.43
C HIS A 375 -13.11 9.67 -16.10
N PRO A 376 -12.20 9.40 -17.04
CA PRO A 376 -11.04 8.57 -16.75
C PRO A 376 -10.19 9.19 -15.63
N GLY A 377 -10.11 8.55 -14.49
CA GLY A 377 -9.32 9.04 -13.36
C GLY A 377 -9.53 8.26 -12.08
N ILE A 378 -8.60 8.41 -11.15
CA ILE A 378 -8.57 7.63 -9.91
C ILE A 378 -9.76 7.88 -8.98
N HIS A 379 -10.28 9.10 -8.99
CA HIS A 379 -11.43 9.48 -8.15
C HIS A 379 -12.78 9.19 -8.84
N SER A 380 -12.76 8.54 -9.99
CA SER A 380 -13.96 8.08 -10.71
C SER A 380 -14.33 6.67 -10.27
N GLY A 381 -15.59 6.29 -10.45
CA GLY A 381 -16.05 4.91 -10.22
C GLY A 381 -15.34 3.92 -11.14
N LYS A 382 -15.31 2.66 -10.72
CA LYS A 382 -14.64 1.56 -11.45
C LYS A 382 -15.56 0.35 -11.54
N PRO A 383 -16.76 0.52 -12.17
CA PRO A 383 -17.78 -0.51 -12.24
C PRO A 383 -17.49 -1.54 -13.35
N TRP A 384 -16.28 -2.08 -13.38
CA TRP A 384 -15.83 -2.92 -14.49
C TRP A 384 -16.68 -4.16 -14.70
N GLY A 385 -17.28 -4.27 -15.88
CA GLY A 385 -18.19 -5.34 -16.27
C GLY A 385 -19.62 -5.19 -15.77
N VAL A 386 -19.94 -4.12 -15.05
CA VAL A 386 -21.28 -3.80 -14.51
C VAL A 386 -21.67 -2.32 -14.75
N GLU A 387 -21.10 -1.72 -15.78
CA GLU A 387 -21.21 -0.29 -16.09
C GLU A 387 -22.68 0.15 -16.31
N THR A 388 -23.54 -0.73 -16.79
CA THR A 388 -24.97 -0.45 -17.05
C THR A 388 -25.87 -0.52 -15.83
N MET A 389 -25.39 -1.08 -14.70
CA MET A 389 -26.16 -1.15 -13.46
C MET A 389 -26.16 0.22 -12.75
N SER A 390 -27.21 0.50 -11.99
CA SER A 390 -27.23 1.64 -11.06
C SER A 390 -26.26 1.43 -9.90
N VAL A 391 -25.94 2.51 -9.19
CA VAL A 391 -25.08 2.45 -8.00
C VAL A 391 -25.62 1.47 -6.96
N ALA A 392 -26.94 1.47 -6.70
CA ALA A 392 -27.56 0.56 -5.74
C ALA A 392 -27.51 -0.91 -6.21
N GLU A 393 -27.73 -1.19 -7.50
CA GLU A 393 -27.61 -2.52 -8.07
C GLU A 393 -26.17 -3.06 -7.96
N ARG A 394 -25.17 -2.21 -8.15
CA ARG A 394 -23.75 -2.59 -7.95
C ARG A 394 -23.46 -2.92 -6.49
N HIS A 395 -23.98 -2.12 -5.54
CA HIS A 395 -23.87 -2.45 -4.11
C HIS A 395 -24.53 -3.80 -3.80
N TYR A 396 -25.74 -4.02 -4.35
CA TYR A 396 -26.45 -5.29 -4.19
C TYR A 396 -25.67 -6.47 -4.77
N LYS A 397 -25.15 -6.35 -6.01
CA LYS A 397 -24.33 -7.41 -6.64
C LYS A 397 -23.07 -7.73 -5.82
N ALA A 398 -22.33 -6.73 -5.35
CA ALA A 398 -21.15 -6.93 -4.50
C ALA A 398 -21.51 -7.56 -3.15
N LEU A 399 -22.61 -7.12 -2.53
CA LEU A 399 -23.14 -7.70 -1.30
C LEU A 399 -23.48 -9.18 -1.48
N MET A 400 -24.13 -9.54 -2.59
CA MET A 400 -24.51 -10.91 -2.91
C MET A 400 -23.31 -11.77 -3.35
N ALA A 401 -22.25 -11.16 -3.85
CA ALA A 401 -20.97 -11.84 -4.07
C ALA A 401 -20.26 -12.21 -2.76
N GLY A 402 -20.59 -11.62 -1.63
CA GLY A 402 -20.00 -11.94 -0.31
C GLY A 402 -19.16 -10.85 0.32
N VAL A 403 -19.19 -9.63 -0.23
CA VAL A 403 -18.52 -8.43 0.29
C VAL A 403 -19.19 -7.96 1.59
N ASP A 404 -18.40 -7.49 2.56
CA ASP A 404 -18.89 -6.94 3.83
C ASP A 404 -18.78 -5.43 3.92
N GLN A 405 -17.91 -4.80 3.11
CA GLN A 405 -17.60 -3.39 3.23
C GLN A 405 -17.31 -2.73 1.87
N PHE A 406 -17.69 -1.48 1.71
CA PHE A 406 -17.61 -0.72 0.47
C PHE A 406 -16.55 0.40 0.59
N GLY A 407 -15.40 0.21 -0.03
CA GLY A 407 -14.29 1.17 -0.06
C GLY A 407 -14.62 2.44 -0.86
N GLY A 408 -14.24 3.61 -0.33
CA GLY A 408 -14.41 4.89 -0.99
C GLY A 408 -15.85 5.41 -1.05
N ASN A 409 -16.70 5.00 -0.11
CA ASN A 409 -18.11 5.39 -0.06
C ASN A 409 -18.45 6.07 1.29
N ASN A 410 -18.98 7.28 1.22
CA ASN A 410 -19.37 8.07 2.40
C ASN A 410 -20.86 8.04 2.71
N GLU A 411 -21.70 7.57 1.78
CA GLU A 411 -23.17 7.66 1.85
C GLU A 411 -23.79 6.28 2.00
N LYS A 412 -24.66 6.10 3.02
CA LYS A 412 -25.35 4.84 3.29
C LYS A 412 -26.55 4.57 2.39
N GLY A 413 -27.11 5.60 1.74
CA GLY A 413 -28.33 5.48 0.92
C GLY A 413 -28.31 4.31 -0.06
N PRO A 414 -27.29 4.19 -0.96
CA PRO A 414 -27.20 3.08 -1.89
C PRO A 414 -27.09 1.69 -1.24
N VAL A 415 -26.52 1.60 -0.04
CA VAL A 415 -26.44 0.34 0.73
C VAL A 415 -27.80 -0.05 1.28
N ILE A 416 -28.59 0.93 1.72
CA ILE A 416 -29.97 0.69 2.17
C ILE A 416 -30.86 0.27 0.99
N GLU A 417 -30.74 0.94 -0.18
CA GLU A 417 -31.45 0.53 -1.39
C GLU A 417 -31.08 -0.91 -1.80
N ALA A 418 -29.81 -1.29 -1.68
CA ALA A 418 -29.36 -2.67 -1.92
C ALA A 418 -29.99 -3.66 -0.91
N TYR A 419 -30.13 -3.27 0.35
CA TYR A 419 -30.87 -4.06 1.35
C TYR A 419 -32.32 -4.28 0.93
N GLU A 420 -33.04 -3.23 0.51
CA GLU A 420 -34.41 -3.31 0.09
C GLU A 420 -34.60 -4.18 -1.17
N MET A 421 -33.63 -4.17 -2.10
CA MET A 421 -33.61 -5.09 -3.23
C MET A 421 -33.56 -6.54 -2.76
N GLY A 422 -32.66 -6.85 -1.82
CA GLY A 422 -32.53 -8.17 -1.28
C GLY A 422 -33.74 -8.63 -0.46
N VAL A 423 -34.40 -7.73 0.25
CA VAL A 423 -35.66 -8.03 0.95
C VAL A 423 -36.75 -8.47 -0.04
N LYS A 424 -36.87 -7.82 -1.18
CA LYS A 424 -37.82 -8.19 -2.24
C LYS A 424 -37.56 -9.57 -2.82
N GLU A 425 -36.26 -9.96 -2.92
CA GLU A 425 -35.85 -11.23 -3.53
C GLU A 425 -35.82 -12.39 -2.54
N HIS A 426 -35.30 -12.14 -1.31
CA HIS A 426 -34.99 -13.20 -0.33
C HIS A 426 -35.80 -13.11 0.96
N GLY A 427 -36.52 -12.00 1.20
CA GLY A 427 -37.28 -11.74 2.43
C GLY A 427 -36.45 -11.03 3.50
N GLU A 428 -37.18 -10.36 4.42
CA GLU A 428 -36.59 -9.52 5.49
C GLU A 428 -35.66 -10.29 6.42
N GLU A 429 -36.04 -11.45 6.90
CA GLU A 429 -35.27 -12.26 7.84
C GLU A 429 -33.92 -12.65 7.25
N TRP A 430 -33.89 -13.08 5.99
CA TRP A 430 -32.68 -13.48 5.30
C TRP A 430 -31.72 -12.28 5.11
N MET A 431 -32.25 -11.14 4.66
CA MET A 431 -31.42 -9.94 4.45
C MET A 431 -30.92 -9.36 5.76
N ARG A 432 -31.74 -9.39 6.80
CA ARG A 432 -31.30 -8.99 8.14
C ARG A 432 -30.11 -9.86 8.62
N ALA A 433 -30.22 -11.17 8.50
CA ALA A 433 -29.13 -12.09 8.86
C ALA A 433 -27.87 -11.87 7.98
N ARG A 434 -28.04 -11.50 6.69
CA ARG A 434 -26.93 -11.17 5.82
C ARG A 434 -26.18 -9.89 6.29
N PHE A 435 -26.92 -8.85 6.68
CA PHE A 435 -26.38 -7.60 7.22
C PHE A 435 -25.68 -7.82 8.57
N GLU A 436 -26.31 -8.53 9.50
CA GLU A 436 -25.71 -8.84 10.80
C GLU A 436 -24.40 -9.62 10.66
N ARG A 437 -24.29 -10.51 9.69
CA ARG A 437 -23.06 -11.25 9.42
C ARG A 437 -21.89 -10.32 9.03
N SER A 438 -22.16 -9.31 8.18
CA SER A 438 -21.16 -8.28 7.85
C SER A 438 -20.85 -7.41 9.07
N ALA A 439 -21.85 -6.98 9.82
CA ALA A 439 -21.67 -6.19 11.04
C ALA A 439 -20.79 -6.91 12.06
N ARG A 440 -21.03 -8.21 12.30
CA ARG A 440 -20.21 -9.03 13.22
C ARG A 440 -18.72 -9.04 12.82
N ARG A 441 -18.41 -9.23 11.54
CA ARG A 441 -17.02 -9.23 11.04
C ARG A 441 -16.35 -7.87 11.22
N LEU A 442 -17.04 -6.80 10.89
CA LEU A 442 -16.55 -5.43 11.03
C LEU A 442 -16.33 -5.04 12.49
N LEU A 443 -17.29 -5.34 13.36
CA LEU A 443 -17.21 -5.10 14.81
C LEU A 443 -16.08 -5.91 15.46
N LEU A 444 -15.90 -7.17 15.04
CA LEU A 444 -14.84 -8.01 15.56
C LEU A 444 -13.45 -7.38 15.38
N ASN A 445 -13.17 -6.74 14.22
CA ASN A 445 -11.92 -6.03 13.99
C ASN A 445 -11.75 -4.79 14.89
N ILE A 446 -12.84 -4.16 15.30
CA ILE A 446 -12.83 -3.05 16.26
C ILE A 446 -12.56 -3.56 17.69
N PHE A 447 -13.18 -4.68 18.09
CA PHE A 447 -12.93 -5.32 19.39
C PHE A 447 -11.49 -5.84 19.50
N ARG A 448 -10.98 -6.51 18.46
CA ARG A 448 -9.63 -7.09 18.42
C ARG A 448 -8.52 -6.08 18.65
N THR A 449 -8.75 -4.82 18.31
CA THR A 449 -7.78 -3.74 18.50
C THR A 449 -8.01 -2.91 19.77
N GLY A 450 -8.93 -3.33 20.64
CA GLY A 450 -9.22 -2.70 21.93
C GLY A 450 -9.81 -1.29 21.86
N LEU A 451 -10.38 -0.91 20.70
CA LEU A 451 -10.93 0.43 20.49
C LEU A 451 -12.17 0.71 21.34
N PHE A 452 -12.97 -0.32 21.67
CA PHE A 452 -14.11 -0.15 22.57
C PHE A 452 -13.68 0.24 23.97
N GLU A 453 -12.59 -0.31 24.45
CA GLU A 453 -12.03 0.02 25.76
C GLU A 453 -11.38 1.40 25.73
N ASN A 454 -10.46 1.63 24.80
CA ASN A 454 -9.76 2.91 24.68
C ASN A 454 -9.43 3.31 23.23
N PRO A 455 -10.28 4.12 22.59
CA PRO A 455 -10.02 4.61 21.22
C PRO A 455 -9.15 5.87 21.19
N TYR A 456 -8.81 6.45 22.35
CA TYR A 456 -8.08 7.72 22.46
C TYR A 456 -6.56 7.49 22.48
N VAL A 457 -5.83 8.47 21.98
CA VAL A 457 -4.37 8.49 22.00
C VAL A 457 -3.84 9.66 22.83
N ASP A 458 -2.76 9.41 23.56
CA ASP A 458 -2.06 10.44 24.35
C ASP A 458 -1.11 11.21 23.43
N VAL A 459 -1.40 12.50 23.18
CA VAL A 459 -0.66 13.39 22.28
C VAL A 459 0.84 13.44 22.62
N GLU A 460 1.19 13.48 23.92
CA GLU A 460 2.59 13.53 24.34
C GLU A 460 3.31 12.18 24.11
N ARG A 461 2.59 11.06 24.18
CA ARG A 461 3.11 9.76 23.79
C ARG A 461 3.32 9.70 22.28
N THR A 462 2.36 10.20 21.47
CA THR A 462 2.48 10.25 20.02
C THR A 462 3.77 10.94 19.58
N LYS A 463 4.07 12.12 20.12
CA LYS A 463 5.30 12.88 19.84
C LYS A 463 6.58 12.11 20.21
N LYS A 464 6.53 11.20 21.16
CA LYS A 464 7.69 10.40 21.59
C LYS A 464 7.86 9.11 20.80
N VAL A 465 6.77 8.54 20.27
CA VAL A 465 6.80 7.25 19.57
C VAL A 465 7.07 7.45 18.09
N VAL A 466 6.30 8.33 17.44
CA VAL A 466 6.37 8.50 15.97
C VAL A 466 7.72 9.11 15.59
N GLY A 467 8.44 8.47 14.69
CA GLY A 467 9.75 8.91 14.21
C GLY A 467 10.84 8.97 15.28
N ASN A 468 10.71 8.21 16.37
CA ASN A 468 11.73 8.23 17.40
C ASN A 468 13.10 7.77 16.88
N PRO A 469 14.22 8.18 17.51
CA PRO A 469 15.56 7.92 17.02
C PRO A 469 15.89 6.43 16.80
N GLU A 470 15.32 5.53 17.62
CA GLU A 470 15.55 4.09 17.46
C GLU A 470 14.82 3.55 16.23
N PHE A 471 13.57 3.95 15.99
CA PHE A 471 12.80 3.55 14.80
C PHE A 471 13.43 4.10 13.51
N MET A 472 13.86 5.36 13.54
CA MET A 472 14.63 5.96 12.44
C MET A 472 15.93 5.20 12.16
N ARG A 473 16.67 4.80 13.20
CA ARG A 473 17.89 4.00 13.06
C ARG A 473 17.60 2.62 12.47
N ARG A 474 16.53 1.94 12.91
CA ARG A 474 16.14 0.62 12.38
C ARG A 474 15.74 0.71 10.90
N GLY A 475 14.97 1.72 10.53
CA GLY A 475 14.63 1.96 9.13
C GLY A 475 15.87 2.22 8.28
N TYR A 476 16.82 3.03 8.77
CA TYR A 476 18.09 3.27 8.08
C TYR A 476 18.94 1.99 7.90
N GLU A 477 19.03 1.16 8.93
CA GLU A 477 19.73 -0.15 8.87
C GLU A 477 19.05 -1.10 7.84
N GLN A 478 17.72 -1.05 7.73
CA GLN A 478 17.00 -1.82 6.71
C GLN A 478 17.29 -1.28 5.30
N GLN A 479 17.27 0.04 5.11
CA GLN A 479 17.62 0.65 3.82
C GLN A 479 19.05 0.24 3.37
N LEU A 480 20.02 0.19 4.27
CA LEU A 480 21.38 -0.30 3.97
C LEU A 480 21.40 -1.76 3.47
N LYS A 481 20.46 -2.60 3.94
CA LYS A 481 20.33 -3.99 3.54
C LYS A 481 19.47 -4.18 2.30
N SER A 482 18.89 -3.13 1.72
CA SER A 482 18.00 -3.19 0.57
C SER A 482 18.63 -2.78 -0.75
N VAL A 483 19.79 -2.11 -0.74
CA VAL A 483 20.47 -1.69 -1.97
C VAL A 483 21.28 -2.84 -2.55
N VAL A 484 20.96 -3.24 -3.78
CA VAL A 484 21.62 -4.34 -4.49
C VAL A 484 22.77 -3.81 -5.33
N MET A 485 23.97 -4.32 -5.13
CA MET A 485 25.07 -4.12 -6.07
C MET A 485 25.00 -5.19 -7.15
N ILE A 486 24.81 -4.79 -8.40
CA ILE A 486 24.70 -5.73 -9.53
C ILE A 486 25.94 -5.73 -10.43
N LYS A 487 26.76 -4.67 -10.38
CA LYS A 487 28.03 -4.58 -11.12
C LYS A 487 29.10 -3.96 -10.24
N ASN A 488 30.31 -4.51 -10.29
CA ASN A 488 31.49 -3.98 -9.63
C ASN A 488 32.75 -4.38 -10.40
N HIS A 489 32.90 -3.81 -11.62
CA HIS A 489 34.00 -4.13 -12.52
C HIS A 489 35.36 -3.81 -11.89
N ALA A 490 36.30 -4.75 -12.00
CA ALA A 490 37.67 -4.66 -11.44
C ALA A 490 37.71 -4.31 -9.93
N ASN A 491 36.65 -4.65 -9.17
CA ASN A 491 36.51 -4.30 -7.74
C ASN A 491 36.64 -2.80 -7.48
N LEU A 492 35.99 -1.98 -8.34
CA LEU A 492 35.98 -0.52 -8.22
C LEU A 492 35.51 -0.06 -6.83
N LEU A 493 34.43 -0.63 -6.34
CA LEU A 493 33.92 -0.37 -5.00
C LEU A 493 34.51 -1.37 -3.99
N PRO A 494 34.74 -0.95 -2.75
CA PRO A 494 34.47 0.37 -2.17
C PRO A 494 35.55 1.42 -2.46
N GLN A 495 35.13 2.70 -2.54
CA GLN A 495 36.03 3.86 -2.62
C GLN A 495 36.30 4.39 -1.20
N LYS A 496 37.22 3.76 -0.49
CA LYS A 496 37.49 4.04 0.96
C LYS A 496 38.19 5.36 1.22
N GLU A 497 38.99 5.83 0.26
CA GLU A 497 39.76 7.06 0.41
C GLU A 497 38.89 8.29 0.14
N ARG A 498 39.16 9.40 0.82
CA ARG A 498 38.55 10.67 0.53
C ARG A 498 39.03 11.20 -0.81
N LYS A 499 38.23 11.09 -1.84
CA LYS A 499 38.49 11.46 -3.23
C LYS A 499 37.59 12.62 -3.64
N ARG A 500 37.87 13.21 -4.80
CA ARG A 500 36.99 14.19 -5.44
C ARG A 500 35.98 13.44 -6.29
N VAL A 501 34.68 13.63 -6.00
CA VAL A 501 33.61 12.98 -6.71
C VAL A 501 32.78 14.00 -7.52
N TYR A 502 32.50 13.69 -8.76
CA TYR A 502 31.55 14.41 -9.59
C TYR A 502 30.19 13.77 -9.51
N ILE A 503 29.20 14.48 -8.93
CA ILE A 503 27.81 14.10 -8.91
C ILE A 503 27.03 15.19 -9.67
N PRO A 504 26.62 14.94 -10.91
CA PRO A 504 25.87 15.91 -11.68
C PRO A 504 24.48 16.12 -11.09
N GLN A 505 23.95 17.33 -11.25
CA GLN A 505 22.54 17.58 -10.98
C GLN A 505 21.67 16.71 -11.90
N ARG A 506 20.58 16.20 -11.34
CA ARG A 506 19.57 15.45 -12.09
C ARG A 506 18.42 16.38 -12.47
N ARG A 507 17.96 16.24 -13.70
CA ARG A 507 16.74 16.85 -14.22
C ARG A 507 15.61 15.83 -14.12
N ALA A 508 14.61 16.08 -13.26
CA ALA A 508 13.33 15.40 -13.30
C ALA A 508 12.40 16.22 -14.21
N PRO A 509 12.03 15.73 -15.40
CA PRO A 509 11.21 16.47 -16.34
C PRO A 509 9.79 16.68 -15.83
N GLU A 510 9.10 17.69 -16.39
CA GLU A 510 7.66 17.79 -16.21
C GLU A 510 6.96 16.54 -16.79
N GLY A 511 6.01 16.01 -16.06
CA GLY A 511 5.28 14.84 -16.53
C GLY A 511 4.11 14.44 -15.63
N PRO A 512 3.21 13.62 -16.17
CA PRO A 512 2.10 13.10 -15.38
C PRO A 512 2.59 12.07 -14.36
N THR A 513 2.07 12.19 -13.16
CA THR A 513 2.13 11.10 -12.15
C THR A 513 1.16 9.99 -12.54
N TYR A 514 1.22 8.87 -11.79
CA TYR A 514 0.21 7.82 -11.85
C TYR A 514 -1.23 8.37 -11.70
N TRP A 515 -1.41 9.36 -10.86
CA TRP A 515 -2.69 10.02 -10.61
C TRP A 515 -3.08 11.05 -11.68
N ARG A 516 -2.34 11.12 -12.79
CA ARG A 516 -2.51 12.11 -13.87
C ARG A 516 -2.37 13.57 -13.42
N ASN A 517 -1.81 13.81 -12.23
CA ASN A 517 -1.36 15.15 -11.85
C ASN A 517 -0.06 15.47 -12.59
N ILE A 518 0.11 16.69 -13.03
CA ILE A 518 1.36 17.12 -13.65
C ILE A 518 2.32 17.57 -12.54
N THR A 519 3.46 16.89 -12.43
CA THR A 519 4.57 17.38 -11.60
C THR A 519 5.41 18.34 -12.41
N PRO A 520 5.77 19.52 -11.88
CA PRO A 520 6.63 20.45 -12.59
C PRO A 520 8.05 19.92 -12.72
N GLU A 521 8.75 20.38 -13.77
CA GLU A 521 10.18 20.12 -13.91
C GLU A 521 10.95 20.62 -12.70
N ARG A 522 11.95 19.85 -12.29
CA ARG A 522 12.89 20.26 -11.24
C ARG A 522 14.30 19.77 -11.55
N ILE A 523 15.28 20.62 -11.19
CA ILE A 523 16.70 20.28 -11.25
C ILE A 523 17.21 20.27 -9.79
N TYR A 524 17.88 19.21 -9.38
CA TYR A 524 18.30 19.06 -7.99
C TYR A 524 19.60 18.28 -7.86
N ASP A 525 20.29 18.48 -6.74
CA ASP A 525 21.44 17.67 -6.34
C ASP A 525 20.94 16.35 -5.71
N PRO A 526 21.23 15.17 -6.30
CA PRO A 526 20.74 13.89 -5.78
C PRO A 526 21.27 13.56 -4.37
N VAL A 527 22.44 14.09 -4.02
CA VAL A 527 23.05 13.95 -2.70
C VAL A 527 23.20 15.35 -2.11
N PRO A 528 22.53 15.66 -0.99
CA PRO A 528 22.71 16.95 -0.30
C PRO A 528 24.16 17.17 0.09
N GLU A 529 24.65 18.41 -0.03
CA GLU A 529 26.06 18.76 0.19
C GLU A 529 26.55 18.35 1.60
N HIS A 530 25.75 18.62 2.63
CA HIS A 530 26.06 18.24 4.02
C HIS A 530 26.16 16.72 4.25
N VAL A 531 25.58 15.92 3.36
CA VAL A 531 25.73 14.45 3.34
C VAL A 531 27.02 14.09 2.63
N LEU A 532 27.25 14.64 1.42
CA LEU A 532 28.42 14.35 0.60
C LEU A 532 29.75 14.63 1.32
N GLU A 533 29.83 15.77 1.98
CA GLU A 533 31.03 16.23 2.72
C GLU A 533 31.50 15.27 3.81
N LYS A 534 30.63 14.39 4.30
CA LYS A 534 31.00 13.34 5.26
C LYS A 534 31.87 12.24 4.66
N TYR A 535 31.93 12.16 3.32
CA TYR A 535 32.57 11.05 2.58
C TYR A 535 33.63 11.53 1.60
N TYR A 536 33.33 12.53 0.78
CA TYR A 536 34.12 12.94 -0.38
C TYR A 536 34.16 14.46 -0.55
N ASP A 537 35.13 14.95 -1.32
CA ASP A 537 35.16 16.32 -1.76
C ASP A 537 34.41 16.48 -3.08
N LYS A 538 33.54 17.49 -3.17
CA LYS A 538 32.75 17.74 -4.39
C LYS A 538 33.64 18.26 -5.51
N ALA A 539 33.66 17.58 -6.65
CA ALA A 539 34.27 18.11 -7.88
C ALA A 539 33.24 18.94 -8.65
N ALA A 540 33.64 20.11 -9.14
CA ALA A 540 32.77 21.00 -9.91
C ALA A 540 32.44 20.45 -11.33
N CYS A 541 33.35 19.62 -11.88
CA CYS A 541 33.21 19.01 -13.20
C CYS A 541 33.99 17.70 -13.28
N ALA A 542 33.76 16.93 -14.34
CA ALA A 542 34.41 15.64 -14.62
C ALA A 542 35.94 15.72 -14.66
N ASP A 543 36.51 16.79 -15.22
CA ASP A 543 37.97 16.96 -15.34
C ASP A 543 38.66 16.92 -13.98
N ASN A 544 38.05 17.53 -12.96
CA ASN A 544 38.59 17.65 -11.61
C ASN A 544 38.22 16.48 -10.69
N ALA A 545 37.45 15.51 -11.16
CA ALA A 545 37.01 14.38 -10.40
C ALA A 545 37.95 13.18 -10.52
N ASP A 546 38.00 12.38 -9.47
CA ASP A 546 38.69 11.08 -9.46
C ASP A 546 37.71 9.96 -9.92
N PHE A 547 36.40 10.12 -9.65
CA PHE A 547 35.32 9.26 -10.12
C PHE A 547 34.00 10.05 -10.16
N ALA A 548 32.99 9.50 -10.83
CA ALA A 548 31.63 10.09 -10.86
C ALA A 548 30.59 9.14 -10.27
N VAL A 549 29.50 9.72 -9.73
CA VAL A 549 28.30 8.98 -9.33
C VAL A 549 27.10 9.62 -10.03
N VAL A 550 26.41 8.83 -10.86
CA VAL A 550 25.27 9.29 -11.65
C VAL A 550 23.99 8.64 -11.14
N PHE A 551 23.05 9.46 -10.71
CA PHE A 551 21.73 9.02 -10.27
C PHE A 551 20.74 9.07 -11.42
N ILE A 552 20.03 7.96 -11.65
CA ILE A 552 18.97 7.81 -12.66
C ILE A 552 17.79 7.07 -12.06
N GLU A 553 16.58 7.28 -12.57
CA GLU A 553 15.37 6.54 -12.20
C GLU A 553 14.99 5.54 -13.29
N SER A 554 14.18 4.53 -12.94
CA SER A 554 13.57 3.65 -13.95
C SER A 554 12.90 4.47 -15.06
N PRO A 555 12.87 3.97 -16.30
CA PRO A 555 12.15 4.63 -17.41
C PRO A 555 10.66 4.80 -17.09
N HIS A 556 10.13 5.99 -17.34
CA HIS A 556 8.71 6.31 -17.16
C HIS A 556 8.06 6.59 -18.52
N SER A 557 7.15 5.70 -18.95
CA SER A 557 6.38 5.90 -20.17
C SER A 557 5.22 6.86 -19.95
N LEU A 558 4.88 7.63 -21.00
CA LEU A 558 3.70 8.50 -20.98
C LEU A 558 2.40 7.67 -20.85
N TRP A 559 1.47 8.18 -20.06
CA TRP A 559 0.07 7.75 -20.01
C TRP A 559 -0.18 6.25 -19.74
N MET A 560 0.80 5.54 -19.21
CA MET A 560 0.64 4.14 -18.73
C MET A 560 -0.02 3.20 -19.76
N GLY A 561 0.47 3.29 -21.00
CA GLY A 561 0.02 2.41 -22.06
C GLY A 561 -1.26 2.83 -22.77
N TYR A 562 -1.74 4.06 -22.56
CA TYR A 562 -2.88 4.62 -23.31
C TYR A 562 -2.72 6.11 -23.58
N ASP A 563 -2.80 6.51 -24.83
CA ASP A 563 -2.82 7.89 -25.29
C ASP A 563 -4.20 8.25 -25.83
N MET A 564 -4.69 9.47 -25.54
CA MET A 564 -6.03 9.90 -25.95
C MET A 564 -6.22 10.01 -27.46
N LYS A 565 -5.13 10.15 -28.23
CA LYS A 565 -5.15 10.27 -29.71
C LYS A 565 -4.79 8.94 -30.37
N GLU A 566 -3.73 8.29 -29.85
CA GLU A 566 -3.15 7.08 -30.44
C GLU A 566 -3.82 5.79 -29.93
N GLY A 567 -4.62 5.88 -28.84
CA GLY A 567 -5.21 4.72 -28.17
C GLY A 567 -4.16 3.91 -27.41
N TYR A 568 -4.22 2.60 -27.50
CA TYR A 568 -3.29 1.70 -26.81
C TYR A 568 -1.86 1.87 -27.36
N ILE A 569 -0.91 2.17 -26.48
CA ILE A 569 0.53 2.29 -26.75
C ILE A 569 1.30 1.35 -25.81
N PRO A 570 2.55 0.96 -26.14
CA PRO A 570 3.36 0.15 -25.23
C PRO A 570 3.76 0.92 -23.97
N ILE A 571 3.97 0.18 -22.87
CA ILE A 571 4.68 0.67 -21.68
C ILE A 571 6.14 0.24 -21.83
N SER A 572 7.05 1.20 -21.93
CA SER A 572 8.47 0.95 -22.15
C SER A 572 9.25 0.90 -20.83
N LEU A 573 10.15 -0.06 -20.70
CA LEU A 573 11.12 -0.21 -19.62
C LEU A 573 12.54 0.18 -20.05
N GLN A 574 12.69 0.86 -21.19
CA GLN A 574 13.94 1.42 -21.72
C GLN A 574 13.81 2.95 -21.92
N TYR A 575 14.95 3.65 -21.95
CA TYR A 575 14.97 5.12 -22.12
C TYR A 575 14.79 5.57 -23.56
N ALA A 576 15.37 4.84 -24.52
CA ALA A 576 15.15 5.13 -25.93
C ALA A 576 13.71 4.85 -26.33
N ASP A 577 13.23 5.57 -27.34
CA ASP A 577 11.93 5.30 -27.93
C ASP A 577 11.79 3.82 -28.29
N TYR A 578 10.65 3.23 -27.98
CA TYR A 578 10.36 1.83 -28.25
C TYR A 578 9.16 1.69 -29.16
N THR A 579 9.36 1.00 -30.30
CA THR A 579 8.27 0.60 -31.19
C THR A 579 8.02 -0.91 -31.03
N ALA A 580 6.81 -1.27 -30.64
CA ALA A 580 6.43 -2.63 -30.25
C ALA A 580 6.17 -3.56 -31.44
N TYR A 581 7.18 -3.85 -32.27
CA TYR A 581 7.04 -4.70 -33.45
C TYR A 581 6.74 -6.17 -33.12
N THR A 582 7.20 -6.64 -31.96
CA THR A 582 7.05 -8.05 -31.52
C THR A 582 5.86 -8.27 -30.58
N ALA A 583 5.15 -7.20 -30.20
CA ALA A 583 3.93 -7.33 -29.41
C ALA A 583 2.88 -8.20 -30.16
N ARG A 584 2.01 -8.87 -29.39
CA ARG A 584 0.94 -9.70 -29.97
C ARG A 584 0.02 -8.88 -30.88
N GLU A 585 -0.42 -9.48 -31.99
CA GLU A 585 -1.28 -8.82 -32.98
C GLU A 585 -2.71 -8.63 -32.47
N HIS A 586 -3.18 -9.59 -31.67
CA HIS A 586 -4.51 -9.55 -31.06
C HIS A 586 -4.37 -9.55 -29.54
N SER A 587 -5.13 -8.68 -28.88
CA SER A 587 -5.24 -8.67 -27.42
C SER A 587 -5.95 -9.94 -26.93
N ILE A 588 -5.69 -10.34 -25.70
CA ILE A 588 -6.35 -11.49 -25.06
C ILE A 588 -7.80 -11.13 -24.69
N ALA A 589 -7.99 -9.94 -24.13
CA ALA A 589 -9.27 -9.45 -23.63
C ALA A 589 -9.90 -8.38 -24.55
N GLY A 590 -9.69 -8.48 -25.85
CA GLY A 590 -10.31 -7.57 -26.82
C GLY A 590 -11.79 -7.83 -27.02
N GLY A 591 -12.53 -6.82 -27.50
CA GLY A 591 -13.95 -6.94 -27.83
C GLY A 591 -14.90 -6.86 -26.65
N ASP A 592 -14.50 -6.21 -25.59
CA ASP A 592 -15.38 -5.86 -24.45
C ASP A 592 -16.55 -5.00 -24.94
N PRO A 593 -17.82 -5.37 -24.63
CA PRO A 593 -19.01 -4.66 -25.08
C PRO A 593 -19.10 -3.21 -24.55
N PHE A 594 -18.35 -2.84 -23.53
CA PHE A 594 -18.29 -1.49 -22.95
C PHE A 594 -17.13 -0.66 -23.49
N GLU A 595 -16.42 -1.15 -24.50
CA GLU A 595 -15.36 -0.43 -25.21
C GLU A 595 -15.64 -0.30 -26.68
N ASP A 596 -15.27 0.85 -27.25
CA ASP A 596 -15.33 1.06 -28.71
C ASP A 596 -14.22 0.25 -29.44
N SER A 597 -13.25 -0.28 -28.69
CA SER A 597 -12.10 -1.01 -29.22
C SER A 597 -12.34 -2.53 -29.21
N THR A 598 -12.24 -3.16 -30.38
CA THR A 598 -12.29 -4.62 -30.51
C THR A 598 -10.93 -5.29 -30.28
N ASN A 599 -9.85 -4.51 -30.19
CA ASN A 599 -8.48 -5.01 -30.03
C ASN A 599 -7.65 -3.99 -29.23
N ARG A 600 -7.07 -4.41 -28.13
CA ARG A 600 -6.20 -3.61 -27.23
C ARG A 600 -4.73 -3.70 -27.62
N SER A 601 -4.38 -4.32 -28.74
CA SER A 601 -3.01 -4.45 -29.20
C SER A 601 -2.41 -3.08 -29.51
N TYR A 602 -1.14 -2.97 -29.13
CA TYR A 602 -0.30 -1.80 -29.41
C TYR A 602 0.84 -2.14 -30.39
N ARG A 603 0.74 -3.28 -31.11
CA ARG A 603 1.76 -3.70 -32.09
C ARG A 603 2.02 -2.62 -33.13
N GLY A 604 3.29 -2.33 -33.35
CA GLY A 604 3.76 -1.31 -34.30
C GLY A 604 3.62 0.13 -33.80
N LYS A 605 3.11 0.35 -32.58
CA LYS A 605 3.04 1.69 -31.99
C LYS A 605 4.29 1.99 -31.17
N THR A 606 4.58 3.29 -30.99
CA THR A 606 5.78 3.79 -30.34
C THR A 606 5.45 4.40 -28.99
N ALA A 607 6.21 4.04 -27.96
CA ALA A 607 6.24 4.73 -26.67
C ALA A 607 7.46 5.64 -26.59
N HIS A 608 7.26 6.80 -25.94
CA HIS A 608 8.30 7.75 -25.59
C HIS A 608 8.49 7.76 -24.07
N THR A 609 9.75 7.76 -23.63
CA THR A 609 10.08 7.77 -22.20
C THR A 609 10.27 9.22 -21.73
N ILE A 610 9.52 9.61 -20.67
CA ILE A 610 9.52 10.99 -20.16
C ILE A 610 10.91 11.39 -19.68
N ASN A 611 11.56 10.51 -18.91
CA ASN A 611 12.88 10.74 -18.33
C ASN A 611 14.04 10.19 -19.16
N ALA A 612 13.92 10.18 -20.51
CA ALA A 612 15.03 9.84 -21.42
C ALA A 612 16.28 10.70 -21.19
N CYS A 613 16.12 11.88 -20.56
CA CYS A 613 17.22 12.73 -20.15
C CYS A 613 18.18 12.08 -19.13
N ASP A 614 17.75 11.05 -18.37
CA ASP A 614 18.61 10.30 -17.47
C ASP A 614 19.68 9.51 -18.23
N LEU A 615 19.31 8.85 -19.34
CA LEU A 615 20.27 8.18 -20.21
C LEU A 615 21.21 9.20 -20.88
N THR A 616 20.67 10.33 -21.36
CA THR A 616 21.48 11.42 -21.94
C THR A 616 22.49 11.96 -20.93
N LEU A 617 22.10 12.12 -19.66
CA LEU A 617 22.98 12.52 -18.57
C LEU A 617 24.11 11.50 -18.38
N LEU A 618 23.79 10.22 -18.31
CA LEU A 618 24.76 9.14 -18.12
C LEU A 618 25.75 9.06 -19.28
N GLN A 619 25.29 9.13 -20.52
CA GLN A 619 26.12 9.14 -21.73
C GLN A 619 27.08 10.34 -21.74
N ARG A 620 26.59 11.54 -21.39
CA ARG A 620 27.42 12.75 -21.27
C ARG A 620 28.51 12.57 -20.23
N VAL A 621 28.15 12.13 -19.01
CA VAL A 621 29.10 11.93 -17.92
C VAL A 621 30.14 10.88 -18.30
N ARG A 622 29.74 9.74 -18.88
CA ARG A 622 30.68 8.72 -19.36
C ARG A 622 31.70 9.29 -20.34
N LYS A 623 31.23 10.11 -21.30
CA LYS A 623 32.10 10.78 -22.28
C LYS A 623 33.06 11.77 -21.61
N GLU A 624 32.58 12.60 -20.69
CA GLU A 624 33.37 13.60 -19.97
C GLU A 624 34.40 12.93 -19.03
N MET A 625 34.05 11.82 -18.37
CA MET A 625 34.95 11.08 -17.49
C MET A 625 36.05 10.31 -18.24
N GLY A 626 35.87 10.01 -19.53
CA GLY A 626 36.83 9.23 -20.33
C GLY A 626 37.07 7.84 -19.69
N ASN A 627 38.30 7.57 -19.23
CA ASN A 627 38.67 6.31 -18.56
C ASN A 627 38.50 6.34 -17.05
N LYS A 628 38.08 7.46 -16.46
CA LYS A 628 37.85 7.54 -15.02
C LYS A 628 36.54 6.78 -14.66
N PRO A 629 36.47 6.21 -13.46
CA PRO A 629 35.32 5.39 -13.06
C PRO A 629 34.00 6.16 -13.00
N VAL A 630 32.91 5.47 -13.43
CA VAL A 630 31.53 5.94 -13.30
C VAL A 630 30.72 4.91 -12.53
N VAL A 631 30.18 5.30 -11.39
CA VAL A 631 29.22 4.55 -10.58
C VAL A 631 27.83 5.02 -10.95
N VAL A 632 26.92 4.09 -11.27
CA VAL A 632 25.52 4.40 -11.50
C VAL A 632 24.69 3.98 -10.30
N VAL A 633 23.82 4.86 -9.85
CA VAL A 633 22.75 4.58 -8.88
C VAL A 633 21.43 4.58 -9.65
N LEU A 634 20.84 3.40 -9.80
CA LEU A 634 19.51 3.22 -10.37
C LEU A 634 18.47 3.22 -9.24
N MET A 635 17.67 4.27 -9.15
CA MET A 635 16.51 4.36 -8.26
C MET A 635 15.34 3.64 -8.95
N MET A 636 15.08 2.39 -8.57
CA MET A 636 14.23 1.49 -9.33
C MET A 636 12.81 1.43 -8.77
N SER A 637 11.83 1.75 -9.61
CA SER A 637 10.41 1.51 -9.39
C SER A 637 9.92 0.26 -10.16
N ASN A 638 10.42 0.08 -11.39
CA ASN A 638 10.10 -1.04 -12.27
C ASN A 638 11.37 -1.70 -12.79
N PRO A 639 11.36 -3.01 -13.08
CA PRO A 639 12.48 -3.66 -13.75
C PRO A 639 12.89 -2.91 -15.02
N THR A 640 14.15 -2.56 -15.13
CA THR A 640 14.68 -1.69 -16.19
C THR A 640 15.51 -2.50 -17.17
N VAL A 641 15.39 -2.21 -18.48
CA VAL A 641 16.23 -2.78 -19.54
C VAL A 641 17.67 -2.28 -19.37
N MET A 642 18.60 -3.19 -19.06
CA MET A 642 19.96 -2.84 -18.64
C MET A 642 20.94 -2.54 -19.79
N ARG A 643 20.63 -2.96 -21.03
CA ARG A 643 21.54 -2.81 -22.18
C ARG A 643 21.92 -1.37 -22.50
N GLU A 644 21.10 -0.37 -22.09
CA GLU A 644 21.39 1.04 -22.31
C GLU A 644 22.28 1.65 -21.22
N ILE A 645 22.29 1.06 -20.03
CA ILE A 645 22.93 1.58 -18.80
C ILE A 645 24.25 0.85 -18.54
N GLU A 646 24.21 -0.48 -18.55
CA GLU A 646 25.30 -1.32 -18.06
C GLU A 646 26.65 -1.05 -18.74
N PRO A 647 26.73 -0.85 -20.10
CA PRO A 647 28.00 -0.59 -20.76
C PRO A 647 28.64 0.78 -20.41
N LEU A 648 27.86 1.69 -19.83
CA LEU A 648 28.29 3.05 -19.48
C LEU A 648 28.81 3.15 -18.04
N ALA A 649 28.63 2.10 -17.23
CA ALA A 649 28.94 2.08 -15.80
C ALA A 649 30.05 1.09 -15.47
N ASP A 650 30.94 1.45 -14.54
CA ASP A 650 31.95 0.55 -13.96
C ASP A 650 31.41 -0.16 -12.70
N ALA A 651 30.47 0.46 -11.99
CA ALA A 651 29.71 -0.16 -10.90
C ALA A 651 28.25 0.31 -10.94
N ILE A 652 27.31 -0.56 -10.51
CA ILE A 652 25.89 -0.26 -10.49
C ILE A 652 25.30 -0.69 -9.14
N LEU A 653 24.66 0.26 -8.48
CA LEU A 653 23.83 0.06 -7.29
C LEU A 653 22.36 0.27 -7.66
N VAL A 654 21.50 -0.65 -7.27
CA VAL A 654 20.04 -0.57 -7.46
C VAL A 654 19.40 -0.33 -6.10
N GLY A 655 18.66 0.76 -5.96
CA GLY A 655 17.98 1.11 -4.72
C GLY A 655 16.47 1.25 -4.90
N PHE A 656 15.74 1.10 -3.81
CA PHE A 656 14.28 1.03 -3.75
C PHE A 656 13.75 2.05 -2.73
N ASP A 657 13.70 3.31 -3.11
CA ASP A 657 13.30 4.43 -2.24
C ASP A 657 14.13 4.48 -0.95
N VAL A 658 15.43 4.70 -1.09
CA VAL A 658 16.34 4.83 0.05
C VAL A 658 16.98 6.21 0.10
N GLN A 659 17.36 6.63 1.30
CA GLN A 659 18.01 7.93 1.53
C GLN A 659 19.39 8.01 0.83
N ALA A 660 19.74 9.19 0.33
CA ALA A 660 21.01 9.42 -0.37
C ALA A 660 22.25 8.98 0.42
N GLN A 661 22.23 9.13 1.74
CA GLN A 661 23.32 8.73 2.61
C GLN A 661 23.59 7.22 2.57
N VAL A 662 22.57 6.38 2.33
CA VAL A 662 22.68 4.93 2.20
C VAL A 662 23.64 4.55 1.07
N TYR A 663 23.49 5.20 -0.10
CA TYR A 663 24.37 4.97 -1.23
C TYR A 663 25.82 5.40 -0.92
N MET A 664 25.99 6.51 -0.20
CA MET A 664 27.32 6.99 0.18
C MET A 664 28.02 6.05 1.17
N ASP A 665 27.28 5.47 2.13
CA ASP A 665 27.81 4.45 3.04
C ASP A 665 28.30 3.20 2.30
N LEU A 666 27.56 2.74 1.29
CA LEU A 666 27.94 1.59 0.46
C LEU A 666 29.11 1.92 -0.46
N ILE A 667 29.07 3.04 -1.20
CA ILE A 667 30.14 3.44 -2.12
C ILE A 667 31.46 3.63 -1.38
N SER A 668 31.42 4.23 -0.18
CA SER A 668 32.63 4.46 0.63
C SER A 668 33.14 3.21 1.36
N GLY A 669 32.35 2.13 1.40
CA GLY A 669 32.69 0.91 2.12
C GLY A 669 32.53 0.98 3.62
N ARG A 670 31.79 1.98 4.14
CA ARG A 670 31.40 1.99 5.56
C ARG A 670 30.43 0.84 5.87
N ARG A 671 29.71 0.40 4.86
CA ARG A 671 28.83 -0.77 4.89
C ARG A 671 29.05 -1.63 3.65
N GLU A 672 28.89 -2.94 3.79
CA GLU A 672 28.98 -3.89 2.69
C GLU A 672 27.62 -4.14 2.08
N PRO A 673 27.48 -4.13 0.73
CA PRO A 673 26.25 -4.56 0.06
C PRO A 673 25.89 -6.00 0.43
N SER A 674 24.61 -6.25 0.69
CA SER A 674 24.16 -7.60 1.07
C SER A 674 22.79 -7.97 0.48
N ALA A 675 22.18 -7.06 -0.26
CA ALA A 675 20.88 -7.26 -0.87
C ALA A 675 20.95 -8.15 -2.11
N LEU A 676 19.80 -8.73 -2.45
CA LEU A 676 19.60 -9.55 -3.64
C LEU A 676 18.49 -8.96 -4.49
N LEU A 677 18.55 -9.11 -5.82
CA LEU A 677 17.48 -8.67 -6.72
C LEU A 677 16.19 -9.43 -6.41
N PRO A 678 15.12 -8.75 -6.00
CA PRO A 678 13.82 -9.38 -5.81
C PRO A 678 13.06 -9.57 -7.11
N VAL A 679 13.66 -9.22 -8.27
CA VAL A 679 13.08 -9.15 -9.60
C VAL A 679 14.05 -9.64 -10.65
N GLN A 680 13.56 -9.88 -11.87
CA GLN A 680 14.35 -10.12 -13.06
C GLN A 680 14.56 -8.82 -13.83
N LEU A 681 15.80 -8.49 -14.26
CA LEU A 681 16.06 -7.32 -15.11
C LEU A 681 16.09 -7.76 -16.57
N PRO A 682 15.19 -7.22 -17.43
CA PRO A 682 15.05 -7.67 -18.81
C PRO A 682 16.29 -7.40 -19.66
N GLU A 683 16.57 -8.30 -20.58
CA GLU A 683 17.57 -8.11 -21.63
C GLU A 683 17.16 -7.00 -22.59
N SER A 684 15.88 -6.96 -22.96
CA SER A 684 15.32 -6.02 -23.92
C SER A 684 13.80 -5.91 -23.77
N MET A 685 13.19 -4.96 -24.47
CA MET A 685 11.73 -4.86 -24.55
C MET A 685 11.11 -6.05 -25.32
N GLU A 686 11.81 -6.63 -26.27
CA GLU A 686 11.36 -7.85 -26.96
C GLU A 686 11.23 -9.02 -25.95
N ALA A 687 12.16 -9.14 -25.00
CA ALA A 687 12.07 -10.14 -23.93
C ALA A 687 10.87 -9.89 -23.01
N VAL A 688 10.46 -8.63 -22.83
CA VAL A 688 9.26 -8.26 -22.08
C VAL A 688 7.98 -8.59 -22.86
N GLU A 689 7.98 -8.44 -24.21
CA GLU A 689 6.82 -8.81 -25.04
C GLU A 689 6.64 -10.32 -25.19
N GLU A 690 7.71 -11.11 -25.07
CA GLU A 690 7.67 -12.58 -25.13
C GLU A 690 7.15 -13.21 -23.84
N HIS A 691 7.22 -12.50 -22.71
CA HIS A 691 6.79 -12.97 -21.40
C HIS A 691 5.26 -13.08 -21.29
N CYS A 692 4.78 -13.96 -20.42
CA CYS A 692 3.36 -14.08 -20.09
C CYS A 692 3.03 -13.22 -18.85
N GLU A 693 2.07 -12.33 -18.95
CA GLU A 693 1.72 -11.35 -17.88
C GLU A 693 1.48 -11.99 -16.49
N ASP A 694 1.01 -13.24 -16.47
CA ASP A 694 0.68 -13.97 -15.23
C ASP A 694 1.78 -14.89 -14.71
N ARG A 695 2.87 -15.08 -15.48
CA ARG A 695 3.89 -16.06 -15.14
C ARG A 695 5.00 -15.43 -14.30
N PRO A 696 5.26 -15.96 -13.10
CA PRO A 696 6.44 -15.55 -12.32
C PRO A 696 7.73 -15.94 -13.03
N ARG A 697 8.68 -15.03 -13.18
CA ARG A 697 10.07 -15.33 -13.55
C ARG A 697 10.28 -16.04 -14.88
N ASP A 698 9.60 -15.64 -15.93
CA ASP A 698 9.82 -16.15 -17.30
C ASP A 698 10.52 -15.13 -18.23
N ILE A 699 10.97 -13.99 -17.70
CA ILE A 699 11.64 -12.95 -18.47
C ILE A 699 13.08 -13.35 -18.78
N ARG A 700 13.49 -13.24 -20.05
CA ARG A 700 14.89 -13.39 -20.44
C ARG A 700 15.72 -12.22 -19.87
N CYS A 701 16.61 -12.56 -18.90
CA CYS A 701 17.40 -11.59 -18.15
C CYS A 701 18.62 -11.09 -18.90
N TYR A 702 19.00 -9.85 -18.65
CA TYR A 702 20.25 -9.26 -19.12
C TYR A 702 21.48 -10.01 -18.57
N ARG A 703 22.49 -10.19 -19.45
CA ARG A 703 23.79 -10.73 -19.08
C ARG A 703 24.87 -9.69 -19.33
N ASP A 704 25.67 -9.37 -18.33
CA ASP A 704 26.78 -8.42 -18.43
C ASP A 704 28.04 -9.02 -19.08
N ALA A 705 29.04 -8.17 -19.33
CA ALA A 705 30.31 -8.58 -19.93
C ALA A 705 31.15 -9.49 -19.03
N ASP A 706 30.95 -9.46 -17.72
CA ASP A 706 31.61 -10.34 -16.74
C ASP A 706 30.90 -11.69 -16.60
N GLY A 707 29.80 -11.91 -17.34
CA GLY A 707 29.04 -13.16 -17.40
C GLY A 707 27.93 -13.28 -16.34
N ASN A 708 27.72 -12.25 -15.50
CA ASN A 708 26.64 -12.24 -14.51
C ASN A 708 25.28 -12.10 -15.22
N VAL A 709 24.28 -12.83 -14.72
CA VAL A 709 22.90 -12.73 -15.18
C VAL A 709 22.10 -11.98 -14.12
N TYR A 710 21.45 -10.87 -14.51
CA TYR A 710 20.69 -10.04 -13.59
C TYR A 710 19.31 -10.64 -13.33
N ASP A 711 19.33 -11.85 -12.79
CA ASP A 711 18.15 -12.66 -12.46
C ASP A 711 17.75 -12.48 -10.98
N PHE A 712 16.56 -12.93 -10.64
CA PHE A 712 16.08 -13.03 -9.27
C PHE A 712 17.12 -13.71 -8.35
N ALA A 713 17.27 -13.18 -7.14
CA ALA A 713 18.26 -13.58 -6.13
C ALA A 713 19.74 -13.39 -6.54
N PHE A 714 20.02 -12.55 -7.55
CA PHE A 714 21.37 -12.12 -7.87
C PHE A 714 21.74 -10.87 -7.05
N GLY A 715 23.01 -10.79 -6.63
CA GLY A 715 23.60 -9.64 -5.96
C GLY A 715 25.07 -9.87 -5.70
N LEU A 716 25.81 -8.78 -5.54
CA LEU A 716 27.26 -8.78 -5.26
C LEU A 716 27.54 -8.18 -3.88
N ASN A 717 28.56 -8.69 -3.23
CA ASN A 717 29.24 -8.07 -2.09
C ASN A 717 30.73 -7.86 -2.44
N TRP A 718 31.55 -7.48 -1.46
CA TRP A 718 33.00 -7.27 -1.72
C TRP A 718 33.74 -8.55 -2.11
N SER A 719 33.19 -9.71 -1.83
CA SER A 719 33.77 -11.02 -2.16
C SER A 719 33.29 -11.58 -3.49
N GLY A 720 32.36 -10.89 -4.18
CA GLY A 720 31.75 -11.32 -5.44
C GLY A 720 30.26 -11.70 -5.30
N VAL A 721 29.81 -12.70 -6.08
CA VAL A 721 28.40 -13.10 -6.09
C VAL A 721 27.97 -13.69 -4.75
N ILE A 722 26.89 -13.14 -4.19
CA ILE A 722 26.29 -13.63 -2.95
C ILE A 722 25.63 -15.00 -3.21
N ASN A 723 26.05 -16.00 -2.47
CA ASN A 723 25.50 -17.35 -2.51
C ASN A 723 25.35 -17.90 -1.09
N ASP A 724 24.40 -17.36 -0.36
CA ASP A 724 24.11 -17.70 1.03
C ASP A 724 22.82 -18.53 1.20
N LYS A 725 22.37 -18.72 2.44
CA LYS A 725 21.15 -19.48 2.75
C LYS A 725 19.88 -18.91 2.11
N ARG A 726 19.84 -17.60 1.86
CA ARG A 726 18.69 -16.91 1.24
C ARG A 726 18.55 -17.33 -0.23
N VAL A 727 19.66 -17.29 -0.97
CA VAL A 727 19.70 -17.76 -2.37
C VAL A 727 19.27 -19.22 -2.45
N LYS A 728 19.78 -20.09 -1.54
CA LYS A 728 19.41 -21.52 -1.52
C LYS A 728 17.94 -21.76 -1.18
N ARG A 729 17.32 -20.86 -0.42
CA ARG A 729 15.92 -20.99 -0.03
C ARG A 729 14.94 -20.61 -1.15
N TYR A 730 15.27 -19.57 -1.93
CA TYR A 730 14.30 -18.94 -2.83
C TYR A 730 14.64 -19.10 -4.33
N LYS A 731 15.87 -19.39 -4.70
CA LYS A 731 16.29 -19.64 -6.08
C LYS A 731 16.16 -21.11 -6.46
#